data_dc6dd54f4eee7d66e6826c0fdee280d1
#
_entry.id   dc6dd54f4eee7d66e6826c0fdee280d1
#
_cell.length_a   1.000
_cell.length_b   1.000
_cell.length_c   1.000
_cell.angle_alpha   90.00
_cell.angle_beta   90.00
_cell.angle_gamma   90.00
#
_symmetry.space_group_name_H-M   'P 1'
#
loop_
_entity.id
_entity.type
_entity.pdbx_description
1 polymer ?
#
loop_
_entity_poly.entity_id
_entity_poly.type
_entity_poly.pdbx_seq_one_letter_code
_entity_poly.pdbx_strand_id
1 'polypeptide(L)'
;MERNGRAMFRKKRLLHVLSVMTLACAMLCSCGGGQTAENENGTEVNSMQSGSGEPNSSGEPNSAGEANSAGEANSAGVPTEDLAACFNGMSYTTAYKKFSDTNPIMTQRFGADPYAMVYEDRVYFYMTADAFEYNDKGEIVENSYSKIRSLNVVSTDDMMNFTDHGSIIVAGEDGAATWAHNSWAPAAAWKEIDGKPRFFLYFADNGGGIGVLEADSPTGPFRDPLGKALISRETPHCADVLWLFDPAVLVDDDGRAYLYFGGGVPAGKVADPGTARVVELGEDMISIKGEPKTIDVPYLFEDSGIHKAGNKYYYTYCTNWQVDAAGTEKYGIHNAEIACLESDSPMGPFVFKERILENPGTFCGLYGNNHHCVFSFQDKWYIAYHSRVLEKAMGIEHGYRCTNIDEFTMQEDGTIGIIRQTSDGRTQLKKVNPYGENSAVNMAMNAGLDTAAAEDGKAGSMTLTGIDTGDYLKVQGVDFGETSPQALEGWFKKNDSSEETCAVRVNMDAPWGDVVAYLSPEGEGTETGADGFVKYQTQLVKEITGVHDLYFVFSGSGYEMKAWRFTGEGKGTEQQAGVTDESTTAEDTTEAADMSKVTQTTCPDEVTLRKADRTYGTVEHVTYHSETTGLDRGANILLPPGYSKDKKYPVLYFLHGIFGDEYCLINDGNNKIPEIIGNLSAEGKTRDMIVVFPNMYATSDPNQKPAFDAAAVAPYDNFINDLVNDLIPYIESNYSVSTEKEDRAIIGFSMGGRESLFIGVNRPDLFSCIGAISPAPGLTPAKDWAMTHPGQMQESELKITDTANLPKLLMVCCGTNDSVVGRFPLSYHEIMEKNEVVHLWYEVPGADHNDQAIRSGLYNFILRW
;
A
#
# COMPACT_ATOMS: atom_id res chain seq x y z
N MET A 1 18.98 27.10 10.34
CA MET A 1 19.91 25.93 10.27
C MET A 1 19.30 24.73 9.53
N GLU A 2 17.98 24.53 9.55
CA GLU A 2 17.29 23.42 8.84
C GLU A 2 17.38 23.51 7.31
N ARG A 3 17.25 24.68 6.72
CA ARG A 3 17.35 24.83 5.24
C ARG A 3 18.71 24.38 4.66
N ASN A 4 19.80 24.55 5.39
CA ASN A 4 21.12 24.13 4.91
C ASN A 4 21.37 22.62 5.04
N GLY A 5 20.73 21.94 5.98
CA GLY A 5 20.80 20.49 6.13
C GLY A 5 20.06 19.76 5.02
N ARG A 6 18.89 20.26 4.63
CA ARG A 6 18.05 19.65 3.56
C ARG A 6 18.65 19.82 2.17
N ALA A 7 19.22 20.99 1.86
CA ALA A 7 19.97 21.19 0.59
C ALA A 7 21.19 20.27 0.46
N MET A 8 21.83 19.94 1.60
CA MET A 8 22.96 19.02 1.62
C MET A 8 22.52 17.55 1.46
N PHE A 9 21.31 17.21 1.94
CA PHE A 9 20.69 15.90 1.76
C PHE A 9 20.29 15.66 0.31
N ARG A 10 19.71 16.66 -0.38
CA ARG A 10 19.35 16.57 -1.81
C ARG A 10 20.60 16.42 -2.71
N LYS A 11 21.70 17.10 -2.42
CA LYS A 11 22.97 16.93 -3.16
C LYS A 11 23.61 15.56 -2.94
N LYS A 12 23.46 14.95 -1.75
CA LYS A 12 23.93 13.58 -1.46
C LYS A 12 23.03 12.50 -2.09
N ARG A 13 21.73 12.76 -2.32
CA ARG A 13 20.84 11.85 -3.07
C ARG A 13 21.40 11.50 -4.46
N LEU A 14 21.92 12.48 -5.19
CA LEU A 14 22.51 12.26 -6.53
C LEU A 14 23.79 11.42 -6.50
N LEU A 15 24.55 11.45 -5.37
CA LEU A 15 25.78 10.64 -5.23
C LEU A 15 25.48 9.22 -4.69
N HIS A 16 24.38 9.01 -3.94
CA HIS A 16 24.05 7.69 -3.38
C HIS A 16 23.41 6.76 -4.41
N VAL A 17 22.62 7.29 -5.35
CA VAL A 17 22.06 6.47 -6.47
C VAL A 17 23.16 5.88 -7.35
N LEU A 18 24.31 6.55 -7.48
CA LEU A 18 25.47 5.98 -8.18
C LEU A 18 26.29 4.99 -7.31
N SER A 19 26.17 5.02 -5.98
CA SER A 19 26.95 4.15 -5.10
C SER A 19 26.23 2.85 -4.75
N VAL A 20 24.88 2.82 -4.74
CA VAL A 20 24.09 1.62 -4.44
C VAL A 20 24.06 0.64 -5.61
N MET A 21 24.21 1.10 -6.85
CA MET A 21 24.37 0.20 -8.00
C MET A 21 25.69 -0.58 -8.03
N THR A 22 26.69 -0.18 -7.22
CA THR A 22 28.00 -0.87 -7.17
C THR A 22 28.17 -1.81 -5.97
N LEU A 23 27.25 -1.77 -4.98
CA LEU A 23 27.37 -2.60 -3.78
C LEU A 23 26.46 -3.84 -3.79
N ALA A 24 25.45 -3.89 -4.65
CA ALA A 24 24.55 -5.06 -4.80
C ALA A 24 25.21 -6.27 -5.49
N CYS A 25 26.42 -6.11 -6.06
CA CYS A 25 27.17 -7.20 -6.69
C CYS A 25 28.19 -7.91 -5.80
N ALA A 26 28.32 -7.58 -4.51
CA ALA A 26 29.42 -8.07 -3.65
C ALA A 26 29.01 -9.00 -2.49
N MET A 27 27.74 -9.38 -2.32
CA MET A 27 27.33 -10.20 -1.18
C MET A 27 26.66 -11.55 -1.50
N LEU A 28 27.00 -12.17 -2.62
CA LEU A 28 26.61 -13.57 -2.89
C LEU A 28 27.78 -14.39 -3.43
N CYS A 29 28.88 -14.48 -2.69
CA CYS A 29 29.90 -15.52 -2.89
C CYS A 29 30.75 -15.67 -1.65
N SER A 30 30.36 -16.57 -0.74
CA SER A 30 31.29 -17.16 0.21
C SER A 30 30.69 -18.46 0.74
N CYS A 31 31.09 -19.56 0.11
CA CYS A 31 31.32 -20.83 0.77
C CYS A 31 31.98 -21.80 -0.24
N GLY A 32 33.20 -22.23 0.08
CA GLY A 32 33.83 -23.42 -0.53
C GLY A 32 35.24 -23.21 -1.06
N GLY A 33 36.22 -23.57 -0.30
CA GLY A 33 37.62 -23.35 -0.47
C GLY A 33 38.34 -24.19 -1.51
N GLY A 34 39.62 -23.84 -1.74
CA GLY A 34 40.62 -24.72 -2.33
C GLY A 34 41.54 -24.08 -3.34
N GLN A 35 42.60 -23.49 -2.84
CA GLN A 35 44.01 -23.44 -3.31
C GLN A 35 44.39 -23.45 -4.80
N THR A 36 45.21 -22.46 -5.11
CA THR A 36 46.57 -22.36 -5.74
C THR A 36 46.66 -22.19 -7.25
N ALA A 37 47.26 -21.15 -7.66
CA ALA A 37 48.63 -20.90 -8.14
C ALA A 37 48.68 -19.84 -9.25
N GLU A 38 49.64 -18.98 -9.07
CA GLU A 38 50.22 -17.94 -9.89
C GLU A 38 50.35 -18.23 -11.41
N ASN A 39 50.17 -17.22 -12.26
CA ASN A 39 51.26 -16.63 -13.01
C ASN A 39 50.90 -15.42 -13.85
N GLU A 40 51.88 -14.52 -13.90
CA GLU A 40 51.94 -13.23 -14.58
C GLU A 40 51.95 -13.29 -16.12
N ASN A 41 51.53 -12.23 -16.72
CA ASN A 41 52.16 -11.40 -17.78
C ASN A 41 51.03 -10.79 -18.63
N GLY A 42 50.87 -9.52 -18.74
CA GLY A 42 51.72 -8.44 -19.18
C GLY A 42 51.64 -8.27 -20.69
N THR A 43 50.92 -7.23 -21.13
CA THR A 43 51.47 -6.28 -22.14
C THR A 43 50.41 -5.24 -22.57
N GLU A 44 50.95 -4.06 -22.67
CA GLU A 44 50.41 -2.78 -23.03
C GLU A 44 49.98 -2.59 -24.50
N VAL A 45 49.21 -1.49 -24.66
CA VAL A 45 49.33 -0.40 -25.67
C VAL A 45 48.53 -0.58 -26.98
N ASN A 46 47.54 0.24 -27.30
CA ASN A 46 47.73 1.56 -27.92
C ASN A 46 46.39 2.25 -28.26
N SER A 47 46.40 3.53 -28.03
CA SER A 47 45.51 4.57 -28.50
C SER A 47 45.43 4.68 -30.00
N MET A 48 44.32 5.14 -30.57
CA MET A 48 44.31 6.15 -31.60
C MET A 48 42.96 6.87 -31.73
N GLN A 49 43.14 8.17 -31.87
CA GLN A 49 42.17 9.22 -32.06
C GLN A 49 41.63 9.32 -33.49
N SER A 50 40.48 10.04 -33.52
CA SER A 50 40.13 11.05 -34.55
C SER A 50 39.32 10.64 -35.77
N GLY A 51 38.26 11.41 -36.01
CA GLY A 51 37.93 11.87 -37.36
C GLY A 51 36.46 12.29 -37.54
N SER A 52 36.23 13.57 -37.36
CA SER A 52 35.15 14.43 -37.85
C SER A 52 34.55 14.15 -39.21
N GLY A 53 33.25 14.43 -39.42
CA GLY A 53 32.70 14.64 -40.76
C GLY A 53 31.18 14.77 -40.80
N GLU A 54 30.65 15.96 -40.62
CA GLU A 54 29.43 16.38 -41.34
C GLU A 54 29.78 16.74 -42.80
N PRO A 55 28.86 16.76 -43.77
CA PRO A 55 27.81 17.77 -43.86
C PRO A 55 26.50 17.42 -44.64
N ASN A 56 25.45 18.19 -44.33
CA ASN A 56 24.40 18.78 -45.16
C ASN A 56 23.86 18.12 -46.44
N SER A 57 22.55 17.99 -46.60
CA SER A 57 21.71 18.97 -47.34
C SER A 57 20.27 18.50 -47.58
N SER A 58 19.34 19.38 -47.22
CA SER A 58 18.20 19.91 -48.00
C SER A 58 17.21 18.96 -48.70
N GLY A 59 15.90 19.16 -48.37
CA GLY A 59 14.77 18.79 -49.21
C GLY A 59 13.42 18.96 -48.51
N GLU A 60 12.91 20.18 -48.43
CA GLU A 60 11.47 20.49 -48.39
C GLU A 60 10.90 20.55 -49.82
N PRO A 61 9.57 20.71 -50.09
CA PRO A 61 8.35 20.62 -49.25
C PRO A 61 7.18 19.90 -49.96
N ASN A 62 6.08 19.69 -49.27
CA ASN A 62 4.66 20.00 -49.65
C ASN A 62 3.69 19.24 -48.72
N SER A 63 2.88 19.92 -48.09
CA SER A 63 1.66 20.73 -48.23
C SER A 63 0.45 20.04 -47.61
N ALA A 64 -0.08 20.77 -46.61
CA ALA A 64 -1.48 21.05 -46.34
C ALA A 64 -2.43 19.94 -45.87
N GLY A 65 -2.77 20.02 -44.63
CA GLY A 65 -4.01 19.60 -44.07
C GLY A 65 -4.26 20.47 -42.84
N GLU A 66 -4.97 21.58 -43.03
CA GLU A 66 -5.47 22.41 -41.93
C GLU A 66 -6.46 21.61 -41.11
N ALA A 67 -6.12 21.36 -39.85
CA ALA A 67 -7.09 21.08 -38.81
C ALA A 67 -6.91 22.17 -37.75
N ASN A 68 -7.89 23.07 -37.70
CA ASN A 68 -8.07 24.04 -36.64
C ASN A 68 -8.22 23.29 -35.31
N SER A 69 -7.24 23.36 -34.46
CA SER A 69 -7.42 23.30 -33.04
C SER A 69 -6.83 24.59 -32.45
N ALA A 70 -7.70 25.56 -32.20
CA ALA A 70 -7.36 26.63 -31.29
C ALA A 70 -7.07 26.00 -29.94
N GLY A 71 -5.80 25.95 -29.54
CA GLY A 71 -5.41 25.54 -28.18
C GLY A 71 -6.07 26.48 -27.18
N GLU A 72 -6.97 25.94 -26.37
CA GLU A 72 -7.60 26.67 -25.28
C GLU A 72 -6.51 26.97 -24.25
N ALA A 73 -6.25 28.27 -23.98
CA ALA A 73 -5.37 28.74 -22.93
C ALA A 73 -6.05 28.50 -21.56
N ASN A 74 -5.26 28.20 -20.51
CA ASN A 74 -5.75 28.26 -19.14
C ASN A 74 -6.21 29.68 -18.78
N SER A 75 -6.91 29.89 -17.65
CA SER A 75 -7.37 31.21 -17.22
C SER A 75 -6.24 32.23 -16.97
N ALA A 76 -5.01 31.72 -16.82
CA ALA A 76 -3.77 32.52 -16.67
C ALA A 76 -3.15 32.93 -18.03
N GLY A 77 -3.71 32.50 -19.17
CA GLY A 77 -3.24 32.85 -20.50
C GLY A 77 -2.01 32.06 -21.00
N VAL A 78 -1.56 31.04 -20.27
CA VAL A 78 -0.48 30.15 -20.71
C VAL A 78 -1.08 29.02 -21.55
N PRO A 79 -0.59 28.77 -22.78
CA PRO A 79 -1.07 27.67 -23.61
C PRO A 79 -0.85 26.31 -22.94
N THR A 80 -1.82 25.40 -23.06
CA THR A 80 -1.71 24.04 -22.51
C THR A 80 -0.50 23.28 -23.04
N GLU A 81 -0.13 23.50 -24.30
CA GLU A 81 1.06 22.88 -24.91
C GLU A 81 2.38 23.31 -24.23
N ASP A 82 2.48 24.57 -23.79
CA ASP A 82 3.62 25.09 -23.06
C ASP A 82 3.70 24.49 -21.65
N LEU A 83 2.56 24.30 -20.95
CA LEU A 83 2.50 23.62 -19.68
C LEU A 83 2.85 22.15 -19.80
N ALA A 84 2.37 21.47 -20.84
CA ALA A 84 2.72 20.06 -21.10
C ALA A 84 4.22 19.89 -21.33
N ALA A 85 4.87 20.87 -21.98
CA ALA A 85 6.32 20.85 -22.24
C ALA A 85 7.15 20.86 -20.96
N CYS A 86 6.66 21.41 -19.84
CA CYS A 86 7.34 21.43 -18.54
C CYS A 86 7.60 20.01 -17.99
N PHE A 87 6.85 19.02 -18.44
CA PHE A 87 6.93 17.63 -17.99
C PHE A 87 7.74 16.72 -18.94
N ASN A 88 8.23 17.23 -20.06
CA ASN A 88 8.96 16.43 -21.05
C ASN A 88 10.33 15.99 -20.51
N GLY A 89 10.58 14.67 -20.54
CA GLY A 89 11.87 14.11 -20.09
C GLY A 89 12.10 14.17 -18.59
N MET A 90 11.08 14.50 -17.82
CA MET A 90 11.09 14.55 -16.36
C MET A 90 11.29 13.14 -15.78
N SER A 91 12.03 13.06 -14.66
CA SER A 91 12.12 11.87 -13.82
C SER A 91 11.27 12.07 -12.59
N TYR A 92 10.45 11.07 -12.24
CA TYR A 92 9.64 11.12 -11.04
C TYR A 92 10.48 10.94 -9.78
N THR A 93 10.15 11.66 -8.73
CA THR A 93 10.76 11.48 -7.41
C THR A 93 10.34 10.12 -6.85
N THR A 94 11.31 9.39 -6.30
CA THR A 94 11.05 8.08 -5.70
C THR A 94 10.24 8.23 -4.41
N ALA A 95 9.07 7.62 -4.35
CA ALA A 95 8.30 7.50 -3.12
C ALA A 95 8.94 6.47 -2.18
N TYR A 96 8.78 6.66 -0.88
CA TYR A 96 9.19 5.70 0.14
C TYR A 96 8.10 4.69 0.51
N LYS A 97 7.00 4.71 -0.23
CA LYS A 97 5.84 3.83 -0.12
C LYS A 97 5.43 3.40 -1.52
N LYS A 98 5.04 2.14 -1.70
CA LYS A 98 4.56 1.65 -2.99
C LYS A 98 3.16 2.20 -3.27
N PHE A 99 2.74 2.22 -4.54
CA PHE A 99 1.42 2.74 -4.94
C PHE A 99 0.25 1.95 -4.34
N SER A 100 0.45 0.66 -4.09
CA SER A 100 -0.52 -0.24 -3.45
C SER A 100 -0.56 -0.11 -1.94
N ASP A 101 0.51 0.39 -1.31
CA ASP A 101 0.64 0.37 0.13
C ASP A 101 -0.18 1.49 0.77
N THR A 102 -0.91 1.17 1.82
CA THR A 102 -1.60 2.16 2.65
C THR A 102 -0.74 2.58 3.85
N ASN A 103 0.17 1.71 4.29
CA ASN A 103 1.15 1.96 5.35
C ASN A 103 2.54 2.36 4.79
N PRO A 104 3.31 3.21 5.49
CA PRO A 104 2.91 3.99 6.65
C PRO A 104 1.92 5.12 6.29
N ILE A 105 1.27 5.72 7.32
CA ILE A 105 0.24 6.76 7.07
C ILE A 105 0.80 8.08 6.56
N MET A 106 2.07 8.37 6.79
CA MET A 106 2.77 9.53 6.25
C MET A 106 4.24 9.19 5.95
N THR A 107 4.84 9.87 4.98
CA THR A 107 6.23 9.65 4.55
C THR A 107 7.09 10.93 4.55
N GLN A 108 6.49 12.10 4.73
CA GLN A 108 7.19 13.39 4.81
C GLN A 108 7.87 13.62 6.16
N ARG A 109 7.42 12.94 7.22
CA ARG A 109 7.98 12.97 8.57
C ARG A 109 7.89 11.59 9.22
N PHE A 110 8.70 11.38 10.26
CA PHE A 110 8.58 10.22 11.14
C PHE A 110 7.57 10.52 12.24
N GLY A 111 6.77 9.51 12.61
CA GLY A 111 5.81 9.60 13.70
C GLY A 111 5.76 8.28 14.44
N ALA A 112 6.15 8.29 15.71
CA ALA A 112 6.18 7.13 16.57
C ALA A 112 5.05 7.16 17.60
N ASP A 113 4.87 6.07 18.35
CA ASP A 113 4.00 5.97 19.52
C ASP A 113 2.61 6.56 19.23
N PRO A 114 1.89 6.04 18.22
CA PRO A 114 0.64 6.66 17.74
C PRO A 114 -0.48 6.52 18.76
N TYR A 115 -1.23 7.60 18.96
CA TYR A 115 -2.47 7.58 19.73
C TYR A 115 -3.62 8.16 18.89
N ALA A 116 -4.71 7.42 18.78
CA ALA A 116 -5.89 7.78 18.01
C ALA A 116 -6.96 8.40 18.90
N MET A 117 -7.49 9.56 18.51
CA MET A 117 -8.65 10.19 19.12
C MET A 117 -9.74 10.39 18.07
N VAL A 118 -10.89 9.77 18.27
CA VAL A 118 -12.07 9.95 17.43
C VAL A 118 -12.85 11.17 17.93
N TYR A 119 -13.06 12.15 17.05
CA TYR A 119 -13.89 13.30 17.31
C TYR A 119 -14.74 13.64 16.09
N GLU A 120 -16.07 13.72 16.29
CA GLU A 120 -17.03 13.79 15.19
C GLU A 120 -16.79 12.68 14.17
N ASP A 121 -16.76 13.00 12.88
CA ASP A 121 -16.56 12.02 11.79
C ASP A 121 -15.08 11.90 11.38
N ARG A 122 -14.13 12.13 12.28
CA ARG A 122 -12.68 12.06 11.99
C ARG A 122 -11.90 11.37 13.10
N VAL A 123 -10.79 10.75 12.70
CA VAL A 123 -9.77 10.24 13.60
C VAL A 123 -8.55 11.16 13.52
N TYR A 124 -8.07 11.60 14.67
CA TYR A 124 -6.85 12.38 14.83
C TYR A 124 -5.77 11.49 15.44
N PHE A 125 -4.62 11.42 14.80
CA PHE A 125 -3.46 10.67 15.29
C PHE A 125 -2.42 11.65 15.80
N TYR A 126 -2.05 11.50 17.06
CA TYR A 126 -0.96 12.21 17.70
C TYR A 126 0.21 11.25 17.83
N MET A 127 1.41 11.69 17.44
CA MET A 127 2.56 10.82 17.31
C MET A 127 3.81 11.52 17.82
N THR A 128 4.67 10.81 18.51
CA THR A 128 6.01 11.29 18.85
C THR A 128 6.77 11.70 17.59
N ALA A 129 7.26 12.93 17.53
CA ALA A 129 7.92 13.47 16.34
C ALA A 129 9.41 13.08 16.31
N ASP A 130 9.70 11.88 15.82
CA ASP A 130 11.06 11.47 15.54
C ASP A 130 11.64 12.36 14.43
N ALA A 131 12.82 12.95 14.66
CA ALA A 131 13.49 13.81 13.70
C ALA A 131 14.97 13.41 13.58
N PHE A 132 15.52 13.50 12.38
CA PHE A 132 16.90 13.11 12.15
C PHE A 132 17.87 13.86 13.06
N GLU A 133 18.70 13.10 13.74
CA GLU A 133 19.86 13.60 14.45
C GLU A 133 21.10 13.48 13.58
N TYR A 134 21.99 14.49 13.68
CA TYR A 134 23.18 14.56 12.88
C TYR A 134 24.41 14.68 13.76
N ASN A 135 25.51 13.99 13.37
CA ASN A 135 26.81 14.22 13.95
C ASN A 135 27.47 15.50 13.38
N ASP A 136 28.67 15.83 13.88
CA ASP A 136 29.42 17.01 13.45
C ASP A 136 29.81 17.00 11.96
N LYS A 137 29.72 15.85 11.29
CA LYS A 137 29.96 15.69 9.85
C LYS A 137 28.70 15.83 9.00
N GLY A 138 27.54 16.00 9.64
CA GLY A 138 26.23 16.06 8.97
C GLY A 138 25.73 14.70 8.50
N GLU A 139 26.20 13.60 9.10
CA GLU A 139 25.70 12.24 8.86
C GLU A 139 24.57 11.94 9.85
N ILE A 140 23.51 11.25 9.39
CA ILE A 140 22.42 10.79 10.25
C ILE A 140 22.99 9.78 11.24
N VAL A 141 22.62 9.93 12.49
CA VAL A 141 23.01 9.03 13.59
C VAL A 141 21.80 8.40 14.25
N GLU A 142 22.06 7.50 15.18
CA GLU A 142 21.03 6.81 15.97
C GLU A 142 20.08 7.82 16.64
N ASN A 143 18.79 7.55 16.59
CA ASN A 143 17.78 8.34 17.29
C ASN A 143 17.99 8.20 18.81
N SER A 144 18.43 9.26 19.44
CA SER A 144 18.70 9.23 20.88
C SER A 144 17.46 9.44 21.74
N TYR A 145 16.34 9.79 21.14
CA TYR A 145 15.08 10.22 21.76
C TYR A 145 15.21 11.49 22.64
N SER A 146 16.41 11.86 23.02
CA SER A 146 16.68 12.96 23.96
C SER A 146 16.34 14.35 23.41
N LYS A 147 16.18 14.47 22.09
CA LYS A 147 15.88 15.75 21.42
C LYS A 147 14.41 15.91 21.00
N ILE A 148 13.59 14.90 21.26
CA ILE A 148 12.18 14.91 20.87
C ILE A 148 11.40 15.85 21.80
N ARG A 149 10.82 16.90 21.22
CA ARG A 149 10.09 17.97 21.92
C ARG A 149 8.74 18.28 21.31
N SER A 150 8.37 17.59 20.26
CA SER A 150 7.16 17.87 19.49
C SER A 150 6.36 16.60 19.23
N LEU A 151 5.08 16.78 18.97
CA LEU A 151 4.17 15.72 18.54
C LEU A 151 3.63 16.07 17.14
N ASN A 152 3.68 15.12 16.22
CA ASN A 152 3.06 15.26 14.91
C ASN A 152 1.57 14.97 14.99
N VAL A 153 0.77 15.67 14.19
CA VAL A 153 -0.67 15.45 14.10
C VAL A 153 -1.10 15.25 12.65
N VAL A 154 -1.83 14.17 12.39
CA VAL A 154 -2.55 13.97 11.14
C VAL A 154 -3.97 13.53 11.44
N SER A 155 -4.91 13.73 10.50
CA SER A 155 -6.27 13.24 10.67
C SER A 155 -6.83 12.68 9.37
N THR A 156 -7.82 11.80 9.50
CA THR A 156 -8.52 11.21 8.37
C THR A 156 -9.99 11.01 8.70
N ASP A 157 -10.83 11.05 7.68
CA ASP A 157 -12.25 10.72 7.77
C ASP A 157 -12.62 9.56 6.82
N ASP A 158 -11.64 9.05 6.07
CA ASP A 158 -11.82 7.92 5.16
C ASP A 158 -10.83 6.78 5.38
N MET A 159 -9.93 6.91 6.38
CA MET A 159 -8.86 5.96 6.72
C MET A 159 -7.82 5.74 5.62
N MET A 160 -7.85 6.54 4.55
CA MET A 160 -6.91 6.38 3.42
C MET A 160 -6.12 7.64 3.13
N ASN A 161 -6.81 8.78 3.01
CA ASN A 161 -6.21 10.09 2.83
C ASN A 161 -6.03 10.77 4.18
N PHE A 162 -4.81 11.21 4.48
CA PHE A 162 -4.48 11.85 5.75
C PHE A 162 -4.17 13.32 5.56
N THR A 163 -4.92 14.17 6.24
CA THR A 163 -4.64 15.61 6.32
C THR A 163 -3.52 15.84 7.31
N ASP A 164 -2.45 16.48 6.86
CA ASP A 164 -1.33 16.87 7.71
C ASP A 164 -1.65 18.16 8.47
N HIS A 165 -1.49 18.14 9.80
CA HIS A 165 -1.68 19.29 10.69
C HIS A 165 -0.36 19.81 11.28
N GLY A 166 0.77 19.31 10.78
CA GLY A 166 2.08 19.72 11.26
C GLY A 166 2.45 19.13 12.62
N SER A 167 3.19 19.88 13.39
CA SER A 167 3.69 19.47 14.69
C SER A 167 3.34 20.47 15.78
N ILE A 168 2.95 19.96 16.95
CA ILE A 168 2.77 20.75 18.18
C ILE A 168 4.11 20.76 18.90
N ILE A 169 4.68 21.95 19.15
CA ILE A 169 5.87 22.10 19.99
C ILE A 169 5.41 22.03 21.44
N VAL A 170 5.71 20.92 22.12
CA VAL A 170 5.21 20.63 23.48
C VAL A 170 6.22 21.05 24.54
N ALA A 171 7.49 20.62 24.41
CA ALA A 171 8.51 20.78 25.47
C ALA A 171 9.59 21.82 25.08
N GLY A 172 10.25 22.39 26.08
CA GLY A 172 11.35 23.35 25.93
C GLY A 172 10.88 24.79 25.93
N GLU A 173 11.82 25.73 25.75
CA GLU A 173 11.58 27.19 25.90
C GLU A 173 10.50 27.72 24.94
N ASP A 174 10.40 27.12 23.73
CA ASP A 174 9.43 27.47 22.70
C ASP A 174 8.17 26.59 22.74
N GLY A 175 8.11 25.62 23.65
CA GLY A 175 7.01 24.66 23.77
C GLY A 175 5.88 25.16 24.66
N ALA A 176 4.70 24.55 24.53
CA ALA A 176 3.54 24.82 25.37
C ALA A 176 3.83 24.55 26.86
N ALA A 177 4.58 23.50 27.17
CA ALA A 177 5.01 23.13 28.53
C ALA A 177 6.51 23.44 28.71
N THR A 178 6.84 24.69 29.05
CA THR A 178 8.21 25.18 29.16
C THR A 178 9.06 24.51 30.26
N TRP A 179 8.43 23.84 31.23
CA TRP A 179 9.09 23.06 32.28
C TRP A 179 9.57 21.69 31.81
N ALA A 180 8.94 21.13 30.73
CA ALA A 180 9.26 19.80 30.23
C ALA A 180 10.52 19.83 29.34
N HIS A 181 11.25 18.73 29.31
CA HIS A 181 12.46 18.54 28.51
C HIS A 181 12.20 17.74 27.25
N ASN A 182 11.24 16.81 27.33
CA ASN A 182 10.87 15.92 26.24
C ASN A 182 9.34 15.86 26.08
N SER A 183 8.91 15.37 24.92
CA SER A 183 7.52 15.04 24.62
C SER A 183 7.47 13.69 23.91
N TRP A 184 7.29 12.62 24.70
CA TRP A 184 7.19 11.25 24.19
C TRP A 184 5.78 10.72 24.33
N ALA A 185 5.47 9.68 23.58
CA ALA A 185 4.29 8.84 23.69
C ALA A 185 3.02 9.60 24.11
N PRO A 186 2.32 10.24 23.17
CA PRO A 186 1.12 11.01 23.49
C PRO A 186 -0.07 10.12 23.81
N ALA A 187 -1.00 10.65 24.62
CA ALA A 187 -2.38 10.20 24.67
C ALA A 187 -3.32 11.38 24.52
N ALA A 188 -4.43 11.24 23.83
CA ALA A 188 -5.36 12.32 23.58
C ALA A 188 -6.80 11.92 23.89
N ALA A 189 -7.56 12.85 24.44
CA ALA A 189 -8.99 12.70 24.67
C ALA A 189 -9.70 14.02 24.48
N TRP A 190 -11.00 13.95 24.22
CA TRP A 190 -11.87 15.10 24.29
C TRP A 190 -13.02 14.84 25.26
N LYS A 191 -13.52 15.91 25.83
CA LYS A 191 -14.68 15.88 26.74
C LYS A 191 -15.49 17.17 26.61
N GLU A 192 -16.80 17.07 26.69
CA GLU A 192 -17.63 18.25 26.82
C GLU A 192 -17.53 18.81 28.23
N ILE A 193 -17.07 20.06 28.36
CA ILE A 193 -16.99 20.80 29.61
C ILE A 193 -17.69 22.13 29.41
N ASP A 194 -18.67 22.42 30.28
CA ASP A 194 -19.51 23.64 30.21
C ASP A 194 -20.21 23.82 28.84
N GLY A 195 -20.64 22.68 28.22
CA GLY A 195 -21.34 22.68 26.93
C GLY A 195 -20.45 22.95 25.72
N LYS A 196 -19.14 22.76 25.85
CA LYS A 196 -18.17 22.93 24.78
C LYS A 196 -17.20 21.76 24.73
N PRO A 197 -16.82 21.30 23.54
CA PRO A 197 -15.74 20.31 23.42
C PRO A 197 -14.43 20.95 23.89
N ARG A 198 -13.68 20.20 24.68
CA ARG A 198 -12.33 20.51 25.13
C ARG A 198 -11.43 19.33 24.80
N PHE A 199 -10.22 19.61 24.36
CA PHE A 199 -9.25 18.63 23.91
C PHE A 199 -8.07 18.61 24.86
N PHE A 200 -7.65 17.40 25.23
CA PHE A 200 -6.57 17.19 26.19
C PHE A 200 -5.52 16.29 25.55
N LEU A 201 -4.25 16.70 25.71
CA LEU A 201 -3.10 15.98 25.17
C LEU A 201 -2.14 15.70 26.31
N TYR A 202 -2.03 14.44 26.71
CA TYR A 202 -1.09 13.95 27.70
C TYR A 202 0.19 13.56 27.01
N PHE A 203 1.34 13.76 27.64
CA PHE A 203 2.65 13.44 27.09
C PHE A 203 3.61 13.06 28.22
N ALA A 204 4.61 12.25 27.89
CA ALA A 204 5.66 11.88 28.82
C ALA A 204 6.87 12.83 28.73
N ASP A 205 7.27 13.45 29.85
CA ASP A 205 8.56 14.13 29.96
C ASP A 205 9.63 13.08 30.29
N ASN A 206 10.12 12.36 29.27
CA ASN A 206 10.99 11.21 29.45
C ASN A 206 10.31 10.17 30.39
N GLY A 207 11.05 9.44 31.22
CA GLY A 207 10.51 8.58 32.28
C GLY A 207 10.27 9.31 33.62
N GLY A 208 10.22 10.63 33.62
CA GLY A 208 10.18 11.48 34.82
C GLY A 208 8.80 11.89 35.31
N GLY A 209 7.82 11.92 34.40
CA GLY A 209 6.45 12.38 34.72
C GLY A 209 5.61 12.55 33.48
N ILE A 210 4.32 12.83 33.69
CA ILE A 210 3.34 13.02 32.63
C ILE A 210 2.76 14.44 32.72
N GLY A 211 2.86 15.19 31.62
CA GLY A 211 2.23 16.48 31.46
C GLY A 211 0.86 16.36 30.79
N VAL A 212 0.08 17.45 30.88
CA VAL A 212 -1.20 17.59 30.16
C VAL A 212 -1.29 18.99 29.56
N LEU A 213 -1.71 19.03 28.30
CA LEU A 213 -2.07 20.27 27.61
C LEU A 213 -3.56 20.27 27.31
N GLU A 214 -4.14 21.46 27.14
CA GLU A 214 -5.54 21.62 26.76
C GLU A 214 -5.70 22.55 25.57
N ALA A 215 -6.76 22.35 24.78
CA ALA A 215 -7.11 23.20 23.65
C ALA A 215 -8.63 23.26 23.41
N ASP A 216 -9.05 24.22 22.57
CA ASP A 216 -10.44 24.36 22.11
C ASP A 216 -10.66 23.66 20.73
N SER A 217 -9.61 23.07 20.15
CA SER A 217 -9.62 22.38 18.85
C SER A 217 -8.70 21.14 18.92
N PRO A 218 -9.00 20.07 18.18
CA PRO A 218 -8.15 18.86 18.16
C PRO A 218 -6.73 19.15 17.62
N THR A 219 -6.55 20.22 16.86
CA THR A 219 -5.23 20.62 16.33
C THR A 219 -4.57 21.76 17.11
N GLY A 220 -5.19 22.19 18.22
CA GLY A 220 -4.69 23.26 19.07
C GLY A 220 -5.25 24.65 18.72
N PRO A 221 -4.61 25.77 19.16
CA PRO A 221 -3.32 25.74 19.87
C PRO A 221 -3.45 25.18 21.27
N PHE A 222 -2.56 24.26 21.62
CA PHE A 222 -2.50 23.66 22.94
C PHE A 222 -1.75 24.59 23.92
N ARG A 223 -2.20 24.61 25.19
CA ARG A 223 -1.57 25.36 26.26
C ARG A 223 -1.41 24.47 27.51
N ASP A 224 -0.43 24.75 28.33
CA ASP A 224 -0.23 24.08 29.61
C ASP A 224 -1.05 24.75 30.69
N PRO A 225 -2.08 24.10 31.26
CA PRO A 225 -2.90 24.65 32.30
C PRO A 225 -2.27 24.58 33.70
N LEU A 226 -1.21 23.75 33.89
CA LEU A 226 -0.66 23.43 35.20
C LEU A 226 0.71 24.07 35.46
N GLY A 227 1.51 24.33 34.42
CA GLY A 227 2.90 24.77 34.56
C GLY A 227 3.82 23.71 35.23
N LYS A 228 3.42 22.46 35.27
CA LYS A 228 4.13 21.32 35.87
C LYS A 228 3.51 20.01 35.44
N ALA A 229 4.19 18.91 35.74
CA ALA A 229 3.66 17.57 35.50
C ALA A 229 2.35 17.33 36.30
N LEU A 230 1.36 16.68 35.65
CA LEU A 230 0.15 16.15 36.27
C LEU A 230 0.49 14.93 37.17
N ILE A 231 1.34 14.06 36.68
CA ILE A 231 1.85 12.88 37.40
C ILE A 231 3.37 13.06 37.56
N SER A 232 3.84 12.90 38.78
CA SER A 232 5.26 13.00 39.10
C SER A 232 5.67 11.96 40.15
N ARG A 233 6.93 11.94 40.55
CA ARG A 233 7.43 11.11 41.63
C ARG A 233 6.83 11.43 42.99
N GLU A 234 6.26 12.64 43.17
CA GLU A 234 5.58 13.08 44.37
C GLU A 234 4.11 12.61 44.40
N THR A 235 3.57 12.17 43.29
CA THR A 235 2.21 11.57 43.21
C THR A 235 2.15 10.29 44.05
N PRO A 236 1.12 10.10 44.91
CA PRO A 236 1.02 8.90 45.73
C PRO A 236 1.16 7.63 44.90
N HIS A 237 1.89 6.64 45.42
CA HIS A 237 2.17 5.34 44.77
C HIS A 237 2.91 5.41 43.43
N CYS A 238 3.57 6.52 43.11
CA CYS A 238 4.37 6.72 41.89
C CYS A 238 5.88 6.81 42.13
N ALA A 239 6.35 6.97 43.37
CA ALA A 239 7.76 7.15 43.67
C ALA A 239 8.63 5.97 43.24
N ASP A 240 8.11 4.76 43.26
CA ASP A 240 8.78 3.49 42.93
C ASP A 240 8.54 3.01 41.49
N VAL A 241 7.73 3.69 40.70
CA VAL A 241 7.54 3.38 39.28
C VAL A 241 8.81 3.72 38.51
N LEU A 242 9.44 2.75 37.86
CA LEU A 242 10.73 2.95 37.21
C LEU A 242 10.69 4.04 36.15
N TRP A 243 9.67 4.00 35.28
CA TRP A 243 9.40 5.02 34.28
C TRP A 243 7.96 5.54 34.43
N LEU A 244 7.79 6.82 34.71
CA LEU A 244 6.53 7.54 34.70
C LEU A 244 6.31 8.12 33.31
N PHE A 245 5.76 7.29 32.42
CA PHE A 245 5.66 7.62 31.00
C PHE A 245 4.52 6.84 30.34
N ASP A 246 4.40 6.95 29.02
CA ASP A 246 3.47 6.23 28.15
C ASP A 246 2.03 6.27 28.67
N PRO A 247 1.44 7.47 28.72
CA PRO A 247 0.05 7.61 29.13
C PRO A 247 -0.92 7.01 28.11
N ALA A 248 -2.03 6.45 28.62
CA ALA A 248 -3.23 6.21 27.86
C ALA A 248 -4.42 6.79 28.63
N VAL A 249 -5.43 7.27 27.93
CA VAL A 249 -6.58 7.94 28.52
C VAL A 249 -7.89 7.34 27.99
N LEU A 250 -8.83 7.07 28.87
CA LEU A 250 -10.18 6.65 28.54
C LEU A 250 -11.18 7.65 29.12
N VAL A 251 -12.08 8.15 28.30
CA VAL A 251 -13.32 8.80 28.72
C VAL A 251 -14.42 7.78 28.56
N ASP A 252 -15.01 7.36 29.70
CA ASP A 252 -16.01 6.32 29.73
C ASP A 252 -17.41 6.88 29.38
N ASP A 253 -18.36 5.98 29.07
CA ASP A 253 -19.74 6.35 28.67
C ASP A 253 -20.49 7.14 29.76
N ASP A 254 -20.09 7.03 31.02
CA ASP A 254 -20.64 7.78 32.13
C ASP A 254 -19.99 9.17 32.33
N GLY A 255 -19.05 9.52 31.44
CA GLY A 255 -18.32 10.81 31.45
C GLY A 255 -17.16 10.86 32.44
N ARG A 256 -16.89 9.79 33.21
CA ARG A 256 -15.67 9.69 34.01
C ARG A 256 -14.48 9.38 33.12
N ALA A 257 -13.32 9.88 33.50
CA ALA A 257 -12.10 9.66 32.75
C ALA A 257 -11.02 8.99 33.61
N TYR A 258 -10.17 8.24 32.94
CA TYR A 258 -9.13 7.44 33.58
C TYR A 258 -7.81 7.58 32.82
N LEU A 259 -6.71 7.75 33.57
CA LEU A 259 -5.35 7.82 33.03
C LEU A 259 -4.59 6.57 33.44
N TYR A 260 -4.02 5.88 32.46
CA TYR A 260 -3.15 4.71 32.62
C TYR A 260 -1.74 5.12 32.25
N PHE A 261 -0.73 4.61 32.96
CA PHE A 261 0.67 5.01 32.73
C PHE A 261 1.65 4.10 33.43
N GLY A 262 2.92 4.25 33.06
CA GLY A 262 4.03 3.64 33.75
C GLY A 262 4.62 2.45 33.05
N GLY A 263 5.83 2.09 33.44
CA GLY A 263 6.58 0.98 32.84
C GLY A 263 7.96 0.82 33.46
N GLY A 264 8.79 0.07 32.72
CA GLY A 264 10.12 -0.31 33.13
C GLY A 264 10.16 -1.57 33.99
N VAL A 265 11.30 -2.25 33.97
CA VAL A 265 11.52 -3.54 34.65
C VAL A 265 12.49 -3.34 35.81
N PRO A 266 12.01 -3.23 37.06
CA PRO A 266 12.89 -3.17 38.23
C PRO A 266 13.76 -4.41 38.36
N ALA A 267 14.97 -4.26 38.90
CA ALA A 267 15.91 -5.36 39.02
C ALA A 267 15.30 -6.55 39.78
N GLY A 268 15.33 -7.73 39.15
CA GLY A 268 14.79 -8.97 39.68
C GLY A 268 13.27 -9.13 39.58
N LYS A 269 12.57 -8.22 38.88
CA LYS A 269 11.11 -8.25 38.71
C LYS A 269 10.68 -8.43 37.26
N VAL A 270 11.36 -9.28 36.50
CA VAL A 270 11.09 -9.47 35.07
C VAL A 270 9.65 -9.95 34.79
N ALA A 271 9.20 -10.96 35.52
CA ALA A 271 7.89 -11.56 35.32
C ALA A 271 6.74 -10.72 35.90
N ASP A 272 7.03 -9.89 36.89
CA ASP A 272 6.05 -9.10 37.65
C ASP A 272 6.63 -7.74 38.03
N PRO A 273 6.77 -6.82 37.06
CA PRO A 273 7.40 -5.51 37.25
C PRO A 273 6.65 -4.63 38.28
N GLY A 274 5.32 -4.67 38.28
CA GLY A 274 4.46 -3.90 39.19
C GLY A 274 4.52 -2.40 38.98
N THR A 275 4.86 -1.93 37.77
CA THR A 275 5.12 -0.53 37.42
C THR A 275 3.97 0.15 36.67
N ALA A 276 2.92 -0.57 36.26
CA ALA A 276 1.71 0.02 35.66
C ALA A 276 0.82 0.65 36.74
N ARG A 277 0.19 1.77 36.38
CA ARG A 277 -0.73 2.51 37.26
C ARG A 277 -1.99 2.91 36.50
N VAL A 278 -3.10 3.07 37.24
CA VAL A 278 -4.34 3.72 36.77
C VAL A 278 -4.85 4.68 37.82
N VAL A 279 -5.38 5.82 37.40
CA VAL A 279 -6.02 6.79 38.28
C VAL A 279 -7.24 7.41 37.61
N GLU A 280 -8.31 7.71 38.37
CA GLU A 280 -9.44 8.50 37.89
C GLU A 280 -8.99 9.96 37.73
N LEU A 281 -9.31 10.59 36.62
CA LEU A 281 -9.12 12.03 36.39
C LEU A 281 -10.24 12.83 37.04
N GLY A 282 -9.97 14.10 37.35
CA GLY A 282 -10.98 15.06 37.70
C GLY A 282 -11.93 15.37 36.53
N GLU A 283 -13.06 15.99 36.81
CA GLU A 283 -14.00 16.42 35.78
C GLU A 283 -13.38 17.40 34.79
N ASP A 284 -12.33 18.10 35.21
CA ASP A 284 -11.55 19.07 34.46
C ASP A 284 -10.49 18.42 33.54
N MET A 285 -10.31 17.10 33.61
CA MET A 285 -9.30 16.33 32.88
C MET A 285 -7.83 16.69 33.13
N ILE A 286 -7.56 17.69 33.99
CA ILE A 286 -6.22 18.21 34.32
C ILE A 286 -5.84 18.04 35.79
N SER A 287 -6.68 17.34 36.54
CA SER A 287 -6.42 16.92 37.92
C SER A 287 -6.66 15.43 38.09
N ILE A 288 -6.18 14.83 39.19
CA ILE A 288 -6.46 13.44 39.55
C ILE A 288 -7.44 13.37 40.71
N LYS A 289 -8.28 12.31 40.71
CA LYS A 289 -9.25 12.05 41.76
C LYS A 289 -8.92 10.74 42.48
N GLY A 290 -8.49 10.88 43.73
CA GLY A 290 -7.98 9.74 44.51
C GLY A 290 -6.49 9.49 44.28
N GLU A 291 -6.08 8.26 44.55
CA GLU A 291 -4.69 7.83 44.43
C GLU A 291 -4.51 6.80 43.31
N PRO A 292 -3.42 6.84 42.54
CA PRO A 292 -3.12 5.82 41.55
C PRO A 292 -3.08 4.42 42.16
N LYS A 293 -3.65 3.43 41.42
CA LYS A 293 -3.63 2.02 41.77
C LYS A 293 -2.66 1.27 40.86
N THR A 294 -2.00 0.27 41.40
CA THR A 294 -1.19 -0.65 40.61
C THR A 294 -2.07 -1.55 39.75
N ILE A 295 -1.71 -1.75 38.52
CA ILE A 295 -2.24 -2.80 37.65
C ILE A 295 -1.22 -3.94 37.63
N ASP A 296 -1.67 -5.16 37.95
CA ASP A 296 -0.83 -6.35 37.88
C ASP A 296 -0.70 -6.81 36.43
N VAL A 297 0.43 -6.46 35.80
CA VAL A 297 0.70 -6.70 34.38
C VAL A 297 1.90 -7.64 34.25
N PRO A 298 1.73 -8.87 33.72
CA PRO A 298 2.84 -9.81 33.59
C PRO A 298 3.81 -9.34 32.49
N TYR A 299 5.11 -9.40 32.78
CA TYR A 299 6.19 -9.08 31.85
C TYR A 299 6.07 -7.69 31.21
N LEU A 300 5.46 -6.71 31.88
CA LEU A 300 5.36 -5.34 31.37
C LEU A 300 6.74 -4.75 31.04
N PHE A 301 6.82 -4.04 29.91
CA PHE A 301 7.93 -3.16 29.59
C PHE A 301 7.47 -1.70 29.53
N GLU A 302 6.55 -1.38 28.63
CA GLU A 302 6.11 -0.02 28.30
C GLU A 302 4.72 -0.03 27.61
N ASP A 303 4.26 1.12 27.09
CA ASP A 303 3.14 1.23 26.17
C ASP A 303 1.78 0.89 26.80
N SER A 304 1.31 1.79 27.67
CA SER A 304 -0.07 1.65 28.17
C SER A 304 -1.07 1.95 27.08
N GLY A 305 -1.96 0.99 26.80
CA GLY A 305 -3.12 1.16 25.93
C GLY A 305 -4.40 0.81 26.68
N ILE A 306 -5.51 1.43 26.29
CA ILE A 306 -6.83 1.15 26.87
C ILE A 306 -7.92 1.34 25.83
N HIS A 307 -8.82 0.37 25.74
CA HIS A 307 -10.06 0.52 24.95
C HIS A 307 -11.22 -0.18 25.65
N LYS A 308 -12.43 0.21 25.26
CA LYS A 308 -13.67 -0.39 25.74
C LYS A 308 -14.40 -1.06 24.60
N ALA A 309 -14.85 -2.28 24.81
CA ALA A 309 -15.74 -2.97 23.88
C ALA A 309 -16.91 -3.59 24.65
N GLY A 310 -18.12 -3.22 24.31
CA GLY A 310 -19.32 -3.57 25.11
C GLY A 310 -19.20 -3.07 26.55
N ASN A 311 -19.29 -3.98 27.50
CA ASN A 311 -19.19 -3.66 28.93
C ASN A 311 -17.84 -4.02 29.55
N LYS A 312 -16.83 -4.29 28.71
CA LYS A 312 -15.51 -4.71 29.14
C LYS A 312 -14.47 -3.67 28.82
N TYR A 313 -13.41 -3.62 29.63
CA TYR A 313 -12.24 -2.75 29.50
C TYR A 313 -11.02 -3.60 29.19
N TYR A 314 -10.25 -3.20 28.21
CA TYR A 314 -9.10 -3.93 27.72
C TYR A 314 -7.87 -3.07 27.87
N TYR A 315 -6.99 -3.44 28.82
CA TYR A 315 -5.70 -2.82 29.01
C TYR A 315 -4.67 -3.57 28.16
N THR A 316 -3.98 -2.85 27.29
CA THR A 316 -2.97 -3.40 26.41
C THR A 316 -1.58 -2.81 26.73
N TYR A 317 -0.52 -3.56 26.45
CA TYR A 317 0.83 -3.17 26.84
C TYR A 317 1.88 -3.91 26.01
N CYS A 318 3.11 -3.34 25.94
CA CYS A 318 4.27 -4.01 25.36
C CYS A 318 4.97 -4.89 26.40
N THR A 319 5.24 -6.15 26.05
CA THR A 319 5.99 -7.10 26.88
C THR A 319 7.49 -6.75 26.88
N ASN A 320 8.20 -7.12 27.96
CA ASN A 320 9.62 -6.80 28.08
C ASN A 320 10.52 -7.74 27.23
N TRP A 321 11.78 -7.37 27.13
CA TRP A 321 12.81 -8.09 26.34
C TRP A 321 13.41 -9.33 27.03
N GLN A 322 12.85 -9.76 28.16
CA GLN A 322 13.35 -10.85 28.97
C GLN A 322 12.24 -11.87 29.31
N VAL A 323 11.25 -12.03 28.41
CA VAL A 323 10.23 -13.07 28.57
C VAL A 323 10.89 -14.43 28.52
N ASP A 324 10.74 -15.19 29.61
CA ASP A 324 11.33 -16.53 29.75
C ASP A 324 10.37 -17.64 29.28
N ALA A 325 10.86 -18.88 29.31
CA ALA A 325 10.04 -20.03 28.90
C ALA A 325 8.76 -20.19 29.73
N ALA A 326 8.77 -19.78 31.01
CA ALA A 326 7.59 -19.86 31.87
C ALA A 326 6.54 -18.81 31.48
N GLY A 327 6.97 -17.61 31.07
CA GLY A 327 6.10 -16.57 30.52
C GLY A 327 5.45 -17.03 29.23
N THR A 328 6.25 -17.58 28.31
CA THR A 328 5.74 -18.12 27.04
C THR A 328 4.78 -19.29 27.25
N GLU A 329 5.11 -20.24 28.15
CA GLU A 329 4.24 -21.39 28.45
C GLU A 329 2.89 -20.96 29.06
N LYS A 330 2.92 -19.96 29.96
CA LYS A 330 1.74 -19.54 30.72
C LYS A 330 0.85 -18.58 29.94
N TYR A 331 1.44 -17.64 29.18
CA TYR A 331 0.73 -16.52 28.57
C TYR A 331 0.80 -16.50 27.03
N GLY A 332 1.64 -17.34 26.41
CA GLY A 332 1.82 -17.34 24.95
C GLY A 332 2.55 -16.10 24.41
N ILE A 333 3.21 -15.30 25.25
CA ILE A 333 3.91 -14.06 24.93
C ILE A 333 5.38 -14.28 24.65
N HIS A 334 5.98 -13.35 23.89
CA HIS A 334 7.41 -13.26 23.62
C HIS A 334 7.90 -11.84 23.86
N ASN A 335 9.17 -11.56 23.50
CA ASN A 335 9.78 -10.26 23.74
C ASN A 335 9.20 -9.15 22.87
N ALA A 336 8.88 -8.01 23.52
CA ALA A 336 8.42 -6.78 22.88
C ALA A 336 7.19 -6.97 21.93
N GLU A 337 6.24 -7.78 22.37
CA GLU A 337 4.93 -8.01 21.73
C GLU A 337 3.84 -7.26 22.48
N ILE A 338 2.71 -6.99 21.82
CA ILE A 338 1.56 -6.39 22.50
C ILE A 338 0.65 -7.49 23.04
N ALA A 339 0.37 -7.37 24.32
CA ALA A 339 -0.54 -8.27 25.04
C ALA A 339 -1.72 -7.49 25.63
N CYS A 340 -2.80 -8.19 25.94
CA CYS A 340 -4.09 -7.67 26.37
C CYS A 340 -4.56 -8.33 27.66
N LEU A 341 -5.04 -7.51 28.59
CA LEU A 341 -5.78 -7.91 29.79
C LEU A 341 -7.21 -7.40 29.71
N GLU A 342 -8.16 -8.09 30.30
CA GLU A 342 -9.56 -7.64 30.38
C GLU A 342 -10.02 -7.40 31.83
N SER A 343 -11.01 -6.53 32.00
CA SER A 343 -11.65 -6.22 33.27
C SER A 343 -13.12 -5.82 33.10
N ASP A 344 -13.92 -6.00 34.18
CA ASP A 344 -15.29 -5.45 34.29
C ASP A 344 -15.29 -3.98 34.78
N SER A 345 -14.12 -3.41 35.07
CA SER A 345 -14.02 -2.07 35.65
C SER A 345 -12.81 -1.34 35.05
N PRO A 346 -12.92 -0.04 34.73
CA PRO A 346 -11.78 0.74 34.20
C PRO A 346 -10.59 0.81 35.19
N MET A 347 -10.83 0.58 36.45
CA MET A 347 -9.81 0.59 37.52
C MET A 347 -9.31 -0.83 37.88
N GLY A 348 -9.65 -1.84 37.10
CA GLY A 348 -9.33 -3.23 37.35
C GLY A 348 -10.20 -3.89 38.45
N PRO A 349 -9.85 -5.12 38.92
CA PRO A 349 -8.64 -5.84 38.52
C PRO A 349 -8.66 -6.32 37.07
N PHE A 350 -7.54 -6.24 36.43
CA PHE A 350 -7.34 -6.74 35.06
C PHE A 350 -6.78 -8.17 35.10
N VAL A 351 -7.24 -9.01 34.17
CA VAL A 351 -6.82 -10.41 34.03
C VAL A 351 -6.26 -10.61 32.62
N PHE A 352 -5.12 -11.28 32.51
CA PHE A 352 -4.50 -11.58 31.21
C PHE A 352 -5.49 -12.33 30.31
N LYS A 353 -5.62 -11.86 29.07
CA LYS A 353 -6.49 -12.44 28.06
C LYS A 353 -5.70 -13.09 26.94
N GLU A 354 -4.92 -12.33 26.20
CA GLU A 354 -4.25 -12.81 25.00
C GLU A 354 -3.07 -11.91 24.56
N ARG A 355 -2.32 -12.39 23.62
CA ARG A 355 -1.35 -11.63 22.82
C ARG A 355 -2.06 -11.16 21.54
N ILE A 356 -1.86 -9.91 21.13
CA ILE A 356 -2.59 -9.32 19.99
C ILE A 356 -1.72 -8.83 18.82
N LEU A 357 -0.44 -8.50 19.05
CA LEU A 357 0.46 -8.04 17.99
C LEU A 357 1.87 -8.53 18.24
N GLU A 358 2.52 -9.05 17.21
CA GLU A 358 3.95 -9.38 17.24
C GLU A 358 4.80 -8.11 17.20
N ASN A 359 6.11 -8.25 17.52
CA ASN A 359 7.01 -7.13 17.31
C ASN A 359 7.07 -6.76 15.81
N PRO A 360 6.96 -5.46 15.43
CA PRO A 360 7.01 -5.05 14.04
C PRO A 360 8.28 -5.48 13.29
N GLY A 361 9.35 -5.83 14.00
CA GLY A 361 10.55 -6.43 13.43
C GLY A 361 10.31 -7.76 12.72
N THR A 362 9.26 -8.52 13.08
CA THR A 362 8.88 -9.74 12.37
C THR A 362 8.37 -9.43 10.97
N PHE A 363 7.71 -8.29 10.81
CA PHE A 363 7.17 -7.80 9.55
C PHE A 363 8.20 -7.05 8.70
N CYS A 364 8.91 -6.08 9.28
CA CYS A 364 9.80 -5.22 8.51
C CYS A 364 11.30 -5.64 8.56
N GLY A 365 11.66 -6.59 9.42
CA GLY A 365 13.05 -7.05 9.61
C GLY A 365 13.91 -6.14 10.49
N LEU A 366 13.36 -5.01 10.99
CA LEU A 366 14.04 -4.08 11.88
C LEU A 366 13.37 -4.08 13.26
N TYR A 367 13.94 -4.78 14.21
CA TYR A 367 13.44 -4.87 15.59
C TYR A 367 13.70 -3.59 16.37
N GLY A 368 12.78 -3.25 17.26
CA GLY A 368 12.85 -2.09 18.15
C GLY A 368 11.79 -2.19 19.23
N ASN A 369 11.59 -1.11 20.00
CA ASN A 369 10.45 -1.02 20.90
C ASN A 369 9.15 -1.12 20.10
N ASN A 370 8.05 -1.45 20.77
CA ASN A 370 6.74 -1.61 20.18
C ASN A 370 5.75 -0.73 20.94
N HIS A 371 4.96 0.04 20.22
CA HIS A 371 3.98 0.94 20.80
C HIS A 371 2.75 1.02 19.91
N HIS A 372 1.54 1.02 20.51
CA HIS A 372 0.30 0.87 19.78
C HIS A 372 -0.86 1.66 20.40
N CYS A 373 -1.96 1.72 19.65
CA CYS A 373 -3.27 2.19 20.13
C CYS A 373 -4.36 1.39 19.41
N VAL A 374 -5.25 0.75 20.17
CA VAL A 374 -6.46 0.10 19.65
C VAL A 374 -7.62 1.09 19.71
N PHE A 375 -8.35 1.25 18.59
CA PHE A 375 -9.49 2.17 18.50
C PHE A 375 -10.54 1.65 17.54
N SER A 376 -11.76 2.17 17.65
CA SER A 376 -12.84 1.91 16.69
C SER A 376 -13.25 3.18 15.97
N PHE A 377 -13.61 3.03 14.69
CA PHE A 377 -14.11 4.13 13.85
C PHE A 377 -15.08 3.57 12.81
N GLN A 378 -16.27 4.14 12.70
CA GLN A 378 -17.33 3.71 11.78
C GLN A 378 -17.55 2.18 11.80
N ASP A 379 -17.82 1.65 13.01
CA ASP A 379 -18.12 0.23 13.30
C ASP A 379 -16.99 -0.77 12.94
N LYS A 380 -15.80 -0.29 12.67
CA LYS A 380 -14.60 -1.11 12.44
C LYS A 380 -13.57 -0.91 13.53
N TRP A 381 -12.77 -1.97 13.78
CA TRP A 381 -11.66 -1.93 14.72
C TRP A 381 -10.32 -1.81 14.01
N TYR A 382 -9.45 -1.01 14.59
CA TYR A 382 -8.11 -0.73 14.07
C TYR A 382 -7.08 -0.78 15.18
N ILE A 383 -5.87 -1.15 14.79
CA ILE A 383 -4.67 -0.96 15.61
C ILE A 383 -3.73 -0.01 14.88
N ALA A 384 -3.38 1.10 15.51
CA ALA A 384 -2.26 1.92 15.08
C ALA A 384 -1.02 1.47 15.87
N TYR A 385 0.11 1.36 15.20
CA TYR A 385 1.36 0.96 15.84
C TYR A 385 2.55 1.58 15.10
N HIS A 386 3.68 1.71 15.76
CA HIS A 386 4.86 2.16 15.05
C HIS A 386 5.70 0.99 14.50
N SER A 387 6.39 1.26 13.41
CA SER A 387 7.35 0.36 12.79
C SER A 387 8.53 1.14 12.23
N ARG A 388 9.50 0.43 11.65
CA ARG A 388 10.68 1.02 11.02
C ARG A 388 10.67 0.86 9.48
N VAL A 389 9.50 0.67 8.88
CA VAL A 389 9.37 0.46 7.41
C VAL A 389 9.81 1.67 6.60
N LEU A 390 9.56 2.91 7.09
CA LEU A 390 9.92 4.13 6.40
C LEU A 390 11.45 4.33 6.36
N GLU A 391 12.15 4.19 7.49
CA GLU A 391 13.60 4.31 7.51
C GLU A 391 14.28 3.22 6.69
N LYS A 392 13.72 1.99 6.68
CA LYS A 392 14.18 0.91 5.81
C LYS A 392 14.04 1.27 4.34
N ALA A 393 12.88 1.83 3.93
CA ALA A 393 12.67 2.30 2.56
C ALA A 393 13.63 3.44 2.17
N MET A 394 14.05 4.26 3.14
CA MET A 394 15.06 5.31 2.96
C MET A 394 16.50 4.79 2.96
N GLY A 395 16.73 3.51 3.26
CA GLY A 395 18.07 2.93 3.43
C GLY A 395 18.79 3.42 4.68
N ILE A 396 18.04 3.73 5.74
CA ILE A 396 18.52 4.23 7.04
C ILE A 396 18.16 3.18 8.09
N GLU A 397 19.05 2.89 9.03
CA GLU A 397 18.82 1.93 10.10
C GLU A 397 19.31 2.51 11.43
N HIS A 398 18.70 3.61 11.87
CA HIS A 398 19.09 4.39 13.02
C HIS A 398 17.97 4.61 14.06
N GLY A 399 16.89 3.81 14.00
CA GLY A 399 15.85 3.80 15.01
C GLY A 399 14.75 4.85 14.82
N TYR A 400 14.54 5.37 13.60
CA TYR A 400 13.47 6.31 13.28
C TYR A 400 12.17 5.58 12.92
N ARG A 401 11.10 5.91 13.63
CA ARG A 401 9.85 5.16 13.62
C ARG A 401 8.77 5.88 12.83
N CYS A 402 7.89 5.11 12.18
CA CYS A 402 6.73 5.61 11.46
C CYS A 402 5.47 4.86 11.87
N THR A 403 4.31 5.50 11.76
CA THR A 403 3.02 4.92 12.14
C THR A 403 2.40 4.11 11.01
N ASN A 404 1.97 2.92 11.36
CA ASN A 404 1.16 2.01 10.54
C ASN A 404 -0.22 1.82 11.18
N ILE A 405 -1.21 1.44 10.39
CA ILE A 405 -2.55 1.10 10.86
C ILE A 405 -3.01 -0.16 10.13
N ASP A 406 -3.50 -1.15 10.89
CA ASP A 406 -4.16 -2.33 10.34
C ASP A 406 -5.59 -2.45 10.88
N GLU A 407 -6.52 -2.85 10.01
CA GLU A 407 -7.91 -3.17 10.35
C GLU A 407 -7.97 -4.61 10.87
N PHE A 408 -8.79 -4.86 11.89
CA PHE A 408 -8.99 -6.20 12.40
C PHE A 408 -10.44 -6.42 12.86
N THR A 409 -10.82 -7.67 13.11
CA THR A 409 -12.14 -8.03 13.60
C THR A 409 -12.04 -8.43 15.06
N MET A 410 -12.80 -7.74 15.94
CA MET A 410 -13.00 -8.16 17.33
C MET A 410 -14.17 -9.13 17.39
N GLN A 411 -14.00 -10.28 18.06
CA GLN A 411 -15.05 -11.26 18.28
C GLN A 411 -16.07 -10.76 19.31
N GLU A 412 -17.26 -11.35 19.34
CA GLU A 412 -18.34 -10.97 20.30
C GLU A 412 -17.92 -11.10 21.76
N ASP A 413 -16.99 -12.01 22.09
CA ASP A 413 -16.44 -12.18 23.44
C ASP A 413 -15.26 -11.24 23.75
N GLY A 414 -14.98 -10.31 22.85
CA GLY A 414 -13.86 -9.36 22.92
C GLY A 414 -12.49 -9.97 22.61
N THR A 415 -12.44 -11.17 22.02
CA THR A 415 -11.20 -11.74 21.54
C THR A 415 -10.75 -11.04 20.26
N ILE A 416 -9.47 -10.65 20.21
CA ILE A 416 -8.83 -9.97 19.08
C ILE A 416 -8.04 -10.99 18.24
N GLY A 417 -7.31 -11.90 18.91
CA GLY A 417 -6.34 -12.77 18.27
C GLY A 417 -5.08 -11.99 17.79
N ILE A 418 -4.21 -12.65 17.03
CA ILE A 418 -3.03 -12.00 16.49
C ILE A 418 -3.40 -11.17 15.27
N ILE A 419 -3.24 -9.87 15.37
CA ILE A 419 -3.44 -8.94 14.26
C ILE A 419 -2.25 -9.06 13.29
N ARG A 420 -2.56 -9.30 12.03
CA ARG A 420 -1.55 -9.37 10.99
C ARG A 420 -1.09 -7.95 10.63
N GLN A 421 0.21 -7.72 10.72
CA GLN A 421 0.83 -6.49 10.26
C GLN A 421 1.00 -6.53 8.75
N THR A 422 0.56 -5.48 8.05
CA THR A 422 0.55 -5.46 6.58
C THR A 422 0.98 -4.11 6.01
N SER A 423 1.35 -4.07 4.73
CA SER A 423 1.58 -2.80 4.02
C SER A 423 0.30 -2.18 3.46
N ASP A 424 -0.77 -2.96 3.33
CA ASP A 424 -2.08 -2.56 2.77
C ASP A 424 -3.22 -2.52 3.81
N GLY A 425 -2.90 -2.45 5.06
CA GLY A 425 -3.60 -2.62 6.34
C GLY A 425 -5.04 -2.18 6.51
N ARG A 426 -5.64 -1.45 5.58
CA ARG A 426 -6.99 -0.91 5.78
C ARG A 426 -7.70 -0.58 4.47
N THR A 427 -9.02 -0.48 4.54
CA THR A 427 -9.90 -0.13 3.43
C THR A 427 -10.38 1.32 3.52
N GLN A 428 -10.61 1.98 2.37
CA GLN A 428 -11.16 3.31 2.33
C GLN A 428 -12.64 3.31 2.72
N LEU A 429 -13.03 4.11 3.72
CA LEU A 429 -14.38 4.14 4.26
C LEU A 429 -15.36 4.99 3.45
N LYS A 430 -14.89 6.06 2.83
CA LYS A 430 -15.69 6.91 1.96
C LYS A 430 -14.85 7.46 0.81
N LYS A 431 -15.51 7.88 -0.27
CA LYS A 431 -14.86 8.51 -1.42
C LYS A 431 -14.65 10.00 -1.21
N VAL A 432 -13.59 10.54 -1.82
CA VAL A 432 -13.31 11.98 -1.80
C VAL A 432 -14.22 12.69 -2.79
N ASN A 433 -14.93 13.73 -2.32
CA ASN A 433 -15.74 14.57 -3.19
C ASN A 433 -14.84 15.63 -3.87
N PRO A 434 -14.65 15.58 -5.20
CA PRO A 434 -13.78 16.51 -5.91
C PRO A 434 -14.37 17.94 -6.04
N TYR A 435 -15.69 18.09 -5.83
CA TYR A 435 -16.40 19.38 -6.03
C TYR A 435 -16.34 20.28 -4.78
N GLY A 436 -15.93 19.75 -3.63
CA GLY A 436 -15.58 20.53 -2.43
C GLY A 436 -14.16 21.09 -2.51
N GLU A 437 -13.82 22.04 -1.67
CA GLU A 437 -12.44 22.48 -1.48
C GLU A 437 -11.67 21.40 -0.71
N ASN A 438 -10.70 20.78 -1.39
CA ASN A 438 -9.85 19.75 -0.84
C ASN A 438 -8.48 20.35 -0.49
N SER A 439 -8.00 20.11 0.72
CA SER A 439 -6.66 20.54 1.13
C SER A 439 -5.57 19.82 0.33
N ALA A 440 -4.56 20.54 -0.14
CA ALA A 440 -3.41 19.94 -0.83
C ALA A 440 -2.54 19.06 0.08
N VAL A 441 -2.68 19.19 1.40
CA VAL A 441 -1.99 18.34 2.39
C VAL A 441 -2.83 17.16 2.86
N ASN A 442 -4.00 16.91 2.23
CA ASN A 442 -4.79 15.71 2.43
C ASN A 442 -4.40 14.68 1.35
N MET A 443 -3.61 13.67 1.71
CA MET A 443 -2.97 12.78 0.76
C MET A 443 -2.83 11.36 1.27
N ALA A 444 -2.94 10.39 0.35
CA ALA A 444 -2.66 8.98 0.61
C ALA A 444 -1.18 8.63 0.43
N MET A 445 -0.47 9.41 -0.39
CA MET A 445 0.96 9.20 -0.69
C MET A 445 1.63 10.55 -1.00
N ASN A 446 2.92 10.62 -0.70
CA ASN A 446 3.79 11.77 -0.96
C ASN A 446 5.15 11.28 -1.49
N ALA A 447 5.66 11.95 -2.51
CA ALA A 447 7.00 11.75 -3.04
C ALA A 447 7.68 13.11 -3.25
N GLY A 448 8.65 13.43 -2.40
CA GLY A 448 9.50 14.64 -2.49
C GLY A 448 8.96 15.89 -1.82
N LEU A 449 7.66 15.95 -1.54
CA LEU A 449 6.98 17.15 -1.04
C LEU A 449 7.14 17.30 0.49
N ASP A 450 7.10 18.53 0.96
CA ASP A 450 7.05 18.92 2.35
C ASP A 450 5.73 19.65 2.67
N THR A 451 5.48 19.90 3.95
CA THR A 451 4.37 20.72 4.43
C THR A 451 4.87 21.82 5.38
N ALA A 452 4.25 22.96 5.39
CA ALA A 452 4.56 24.07 6.30
C ALA A 452 3.29 24.66 6.86
N ALA A 453 3.38 25.30 8.04
CA ALA A 453 2.26 26.01 8.64
C ALA A 453 1.78 27.14 7.71
N ALA A 454 0.48 27.22 7.48
CA ALA A 454 -0.13 28.29 6.73
C ALA A 454 -0.04 29.63 7.50
N GLU A 455 0.08 30.72 6.77
CA GLU A 455 0.15 32.07 7.36
C GLU A 455 -1.26 32.65 7.71
N ASP A 456 -2.28 31.78 7.85
CA ASP A 456 -3.65 32.17 8.19
C ASP A 456 -3.92 32.28 9.71
N GLY A 457 -2.91 31.99 10.52
CA GLY A 457 -2.96 32.06 11.99
C GLY A 457 -3.80 30.98 12.66
N LYS A 458 -4.25 29.97 11.92
CA LYS A 458 -5.00 28.83 12.46
C LYS A 458 -4.05 27.68 12.82
N ALA A 459 -4.16 27.16 14.03
CA ALA A 459 -3.40 26.01 14.44
C ALA A 459 -3.75 24.78 13.57
N GLY A 460 -2.75 24.04 13.15
CA GLY A 460 -2.92 22.85 12.30
C GLY A 460 -3.35 23.13 10.87
N SER A 461 -3.36 24.39 10.42
CA SER A 461 -3.52 24.76 9.02
C SER A 461 -2.17 24.67 8.33
N MET A 462 -2.08 23.84 7.28
CA MET A 462 -0.84 23.58 6.57
C MET A 462 -0.97 23.82 5.07
N THR A 463 0.14 24.10 4.42
CA THR A 463 0.26 24.21 2.96
C THR A 463 1.30 23.22 2.45
N LEU A 464 1.15 22.78 1.21
CA LEU A 464 2.11 21.92 0.52
C LEU A 464 3.28 22.77 0.04
N THR A 465 4.49 22.36 0.39
CA THR A 465 5.73 23.11 0.12
C THR A 465 6.85 22.14 -0.30
N GLY A 466 8.05 22.68 -0.49
CA GLY A 466 9.21 21.89 -0.87
C GLY A 466 9.10 21.28 -2.26
N ILE A 467 8.25 21.88 -3.09
CA ILE A 467 7.94 21.41 -4.45
C ILE A 467 9.16 21.57 -5.35
N ASP A 468 9.52 20.48 -6.03
CA ASP A 468 10.49 20.42 -7.11
C ASP A 468 9.95 19.61 -8.30
N THR A 469 10.59 19.76 -9.47
CA THR A 469 10.22 19.01 -10.68
C THR A 469 10.32 17.50 -10.47
N GLY A 470 9.22 16.79 -10.72
CA GLY A 470 9.11 15.34 -10.57
C GLY A 470 8.50 14.88 -9.25
N ASP A 471 8.28 15.80 -8.30
CA ASP A 471 7.57 15.51 -7.06
C ASP A 471 6.08 15.28 -7.33
N TYR A 472 5.42 14.47 -6.51
CA TYR A 472 3.99 14.23 -6.65
C TYR A 472 3.31 13.81 -5.34
N LEU A 473 2.00 14.00 -5.29
CA LEU A 473 1.13 13.42 -4.26
C LEU A 473 0.01 12.59 -4.90
N LYS A 474 -0.54 11.65 -4.12
CA LYS A 474 -1.71 10.84 -4.46
C LYS A 474 -2.87 11.20 -3.54
N VAL A 475 -4.05 11.41 -4.14
CA VAL A 475 -5.33 11.42 -3.43
C VAL A 475 -6.11 10.21 -3.88
N GLN A 476 -6.42 9.30 -2.96
CA GLN A 476 -7.04 8.02 -3.27
C GLN A 476 -8.56 8.10 -3.29
N GLY A 477 -9.17 7.47 -4.30
CA GLY A 477 -10.60 7.21 -4.36
C GLY A 477 -11.45 8.47 -4.49
N VAL A 478 -11.15 9.34 -5.45
CA VAL A 478 -11.91 10.55 -5.78
C VAL A 478 -13.09 10.17 -6.68
N ASP A 479 -14.32 10.51 -6.26
CA ASP A 479 -15.55 10.15 -6.96
C ASP A 479 -16.12 11.33 -7.76
N PHE A 480 -16.00 11.26 -9.07
CA PHE A 480 -16.55 12.25 -10.01
C PHE A 480 -18.02 12.03 -10.36
N GLY A 481 -18.62 10.88 -10.00
CA GLY A 481 -19.94 10.48 -10.41
C GLY A 481 -20.04 10.18 -11.91
N GLU A 482 -21.23 10.34 -12.46
CA GLU A 482 -21.51 9.99 -13.88
C GLU A 482 -21.18 11.11 -14.88
N THR A 483 -20.89 12.34 -14.39
CA THR A 483 -20.70 13.50 -15.26
C THR A 483 -19.31 14.09 -15.02
N SER A 484 -18.56 14.26 -16.12
CA SER A 484 -17.23 14.88 -16.05
C SER A 484 -17.32 16.36 -15.60
N PRO A 485 -16.43 16.80 -14.71
CA PRO A 485 -16.34 18.23 -14.38
C PRO A 485 -15.89 19.07 -15.58
N GLN A 486 -16.10 20.37 -15.48
CA GLN A 486 -15.76 21.32 -16.54
C GLN A 486 -14.35 21.90 -16.38
N ALA A 487 -13.94 22.18 -15.15
CA ALA A 487 -12.66 22.80 -14.88
C ALA A 487 -12.06 22.34 -13.54
N LEU A 488 -10.75 22.52 -13.40
CA LEU A 488 -9.99 22.37 -12.16
C LEU A 488 -9.58 23.73 -11.65
N GLU A 489 -9.80 23.99 -10.35
CA GLU A 489 -9.30 25.14 -9.62
C GLU A 489 -8.21 24.70 -8.63
N GLY A 490 -7.19 25.54 -8.44
CA GLY A 490 -6.15 25.36 -7.41
C GLY A 490 -5.72 26.68 -6.81
N TRP A 491 -5.32 26.66 -5.55
CA TRP A 491 -4.86 27.83 -4.81
C TRP A 491 -3.36 27.73 -4.58
N PHE A 492 -2.62 28.70 -5.14
CA PHE A 492 -1.17 28.73 -5.12
C PHE A 492 -0.63 30.05 -4.59
N LYS A 493 0.56 29.97 -4.01
CA LYS A 493 1.37 31.14 -3.64
C LYS A 493 2.76 30.94 -4.22
N LYS A 494 3.20 31.82 -5.13
CA LYS A 494 4.50 31.77 -5.76
C LYS A 494 5.46 32.69 -5.04
N ASN A 495 6.69 32.25 -4.79
CA ASN A 495 7.76 33.08 -4.26
C ASN A 495 8.32 33.97 -5.38
N ASP A 496 8.50 35.26 -5.14
CA ASP A 496 8.99 36.25 -6.14
C ASP A 496 10.36 35.92 -6.73
N SER A 497 11.11 35.00 -6.11
CA SER A 497 12.45 34.61 -6.53
C SER A 497 12.52 33.45 -7.54
N SER A 498 11.37 32.82 -7.87
CA SER A 498 11.35 31.71 -8.82
C SER A 498 11.32 32.24 -10.25
N GLU A 499 12.35 31.91 -11.05
CA GLU A 499 12.45 32.20 -12.49
C GLU A 499 11.91 31.06 -13.36
N GLU A 500 11.62 29.90 -12.74
CA GLU A 500 11.13 28.70 -13.44
C GLU A 500 9.62 28.77 -13.68
N THR A 501 9.18 28.25 -14.83
CA THR A 501 7.75 28.04 -15.08
C THR A 501 7.24 26.94 -14.18
N CYS A 502 6.26 27.28 -13.34
CA CYS A 502 5.63 26.36 -12.40
C CYS A 502 4.38 25.76 -13.05
N ALA A 503 4.24 24.45 -12.98
CA ALA A 503 3.07 23.73 -13.48
C ALA A 503 2.72 22.53 -12.61
N VAL A 504 1.44 22.20 -12.56
CA VAL A 504 0.90 20.99 -11.94
C VAL A 504 0.14 20.22 -13.00
N ARG A 505 0.49 18.97 -13.18
CA ARG A 505 -0.22 18.05 -14.04
C ARG A 505 -1.02 17.07 -13.17
N VAL A 506 -2.31 16.95 -13.42
CA VAL A 506 -3.19 16.02 -12.71
C VAL A 506 -3.41 14.79 -13.59
N ASN A 507 -3.02 13.63 -13.07
CA ASN A 507 -3.10 12.34 -13.74
C ASN A 507 -4.08 11.40 -13.01
N MET A 508 -4.73 10.49 -13.76
CA MET A 508 -5.55 9.40 -13.23
C MET A 508 -4.71 8.15 -12.94
N ASP A 509 -4.97 7.53 -11.83
CA ASP A 509 -4.58 6.15 -11.43
C ASP A 509 -3.06 5.86 -11.36
N ALA A 510 -2.23 6.75 -11.90
CA ALA A 510 -0.77 6.69 -11.78
C ALA A 510 -0.16 8.09 -12.01
N PRO A 511 1.03 8.41 -11.50
CA PRO A 511 1.69 9.70 -11.78
C PRO A 511 2.08 9.87 -13.26
N TRP A 512 2.11 8.79 -14.03
CA TRP A 512 2.29 8.74 -15.49
C TRP A 512 1.02 8.32 -16.25
N GLY A 513 -0.12 8.22 -15.56
CA GLY A 513 -1.41 7.87 -16.14
C GLY A 513 -1.98 8.98 -17.02
N ASP A 514 -3.21 8.80 -17.46
CA ASP A 514 -3.89 9.77 -18.31
C ASP A 514 -3.97 11.15 -17.67
N VAL A 515 -3.64 12.17 -18.45
CA VAL A 515 -3.65 13.56 -18.00
C VAL A 515 -5.08 14.10 -18.06
N VAL A 516 -5.57 14.57 -16.92
CA VAL A 516 -6.89 15.20 -16.78
C VAL A 516 -6.81 16.72 -16.98
N ALA A 517 -5.79 17.36 -16.41
CA ALA A 517 -5.64 18.80 -16.47
C ALA A 517 -4.18 19.23 -16.26
N TYR A 518 -3.86 20.42 -16.79
CA TYR A 518 -2.63 21.15 -16.46
C TYR A 518 -3.03 22.47 -15.78
N LEU A 519 -2.46 22.75 -14.62
CA LEU A 519 -2.72 23.93 -13.83
C LEU A 519 -1.39 24.65 -13.55
N SER A 520 -1.38 26.00 -13.55
CA SER A 520 -0.16 26.76 -13.31
C SER A 520 -0.44 28.01 -12.51
N PRO A 521 0.44 28.37 -11.57
CA PRO A 521 0.40 29.65 -10.86
C PRO A 521 1.01 30.81 -11.68
N GLU A 522 1.18 30.63 -13.00
CA GLU A 522 1.66 31.69 -13.89
C GLU A 522 0.50 32.56 -14.40
N GLY A 523 0.76 33.86 -14.56
CA GLY A 523 -0.22 34.80 -15.09
C GLY A 523 -1.16 35.40 -14.04
N GLU A 524 -2.32 35.92 -14.50
CA GLU A 524 -3.32 36.56 -13.63
C GLU A 524 -4.29 35.49 -13.08
N GLY A 525 -4.31 35.33 -11.75
CA GLY A 525 -5.30 34.51 -11.08
C GLY A 525 -6.68 35.15 -11.02
N THR A 526 -7.69 34.37 -10.68
CA THR A 526 -9.09 34.81 -10.64
C THR A 526 -9.47 35.48 -9.31
N GLU A 527 -8.79 35.14 -8.22
CA GLU A 527 -9.09 35.63 -6.88
C GLU A 527 -7.85 35.52 -5.99
N THR A 528 -7.62 36.52 -5.14
CA THR A 528 -6.53 36.50 -4.15
C THR A 528 -7.10 36.47 -2.75
N GLY A 529 -6.74 35.43 -1.98
CA GLY A 529 -7.12 35.30 -0.58
C GLY A 529 -6.36 36.26 0.34
N ALA A 530 -6.88 36.49 1.55
CA ALA A 530 -6.22 37.32 2.55
C ALA A 530 -4.88 36.78 3.03
N ASP A 531 -4.67 35.48 2.86
CA ASP A 531 -3.45 34.71 3.15
C ASP A 531 -2.42 34.75 2.02
N GLY A 532 -2.68 35.47 0.94
CA GLY A 532 -1.81 35.66 -0.21
C GLY A 532 -1.85 34.50 -1.23
N PHE A 533 -2.70 33.49 -1.03
CA PHE A 533 -2.93 32.48 -2.03
C PHE A 533 -3.85 33.01 -3.13
N VAL A 534 -3.49 32.71 -4.35
CA VAL A 534 -4.21 33.12 -5.57
C VAL A 534 -4.86 31.90 -6.18
N LYS A 535 -6.11 32.02 -6.56
CA LYS A 535 -6.88 30.98 -7.23
C LYS A 535 -6.62 31.01 -8.73
N TYR A 536 -6.25 29.88 -9.29
CA TYR A 536 -6.09 29.65 -10.72
C TYR A 536 -7.07 28.60 -11.20
N GLN A 537 -7.48 28.67 -12.44
CA GLN A 537 -8.46 27.74 -13.04
C GLN A 537 -7.99 27.31 -14.42
N THR A 538 -8.23 26.03 -14.77
CA THR A 538 -7.98 25.46 -16.08
C THR A 538 -9.13 24.56 -16.53
N GLN A 539 -9.34 24.45 -17.86
CA GLN A 539 -10.25 23.44 -18.44
C GLN A 539 -9.59 22.06 -18.40
N LEU A 540 -10.38 21.01 -18.37
CA LEU A 540 -9.88 19.65 -18.48
C LEU A 540 -9.40 19.40 -19.93
N VAL A 541 -8.31 18.64 -20.06
CA VAL A 541 -7.82 18.15 -21.35
C VAL A 541 -8.38 16.76 -21.68
N LYS A 542 -8.93 16.07 -20.68
CA LYS A 542 -9.60 14.77 -20.81
C LYS A 542 -10.80 14.70 -19.84
N GLU A 543 -11.92 14.16 -20.32
CA GLU A 543 -13.08 13.86 -19.47
C GLU A 543 -12.71 12.79 -18.43
N ILE A 544 -13.30 12.92 -17.23
CA ILE A 544 -13.13 11.99 -16.12
C ILE A 544 -14.49 11.76 -15.45
N THR A 545 -14.86 10.50 -15.21
CA THR A 545 -16.08 10.09 -14.52
C THR A 545 -15.82 8.86 -13.66
N GLY A 546 -16.66 8.58 -12.70
CA GLY A 546 -16.46 7.44 -11.79
C GLY A 546 -15.44 7.72 -10.70
N VAL A 547 -14.84 6.67 -10.15
CA VAL A 547 -13.90 6.74 -9.02
C VAL A 547 -12.49 6.51 -9.52
N HIS A 548 -11.59 7.46 -9.22
CA HIS A 548 -10.19 7.40 -9.62
C HIS A 548 -9.25 7.81 -8.49
N ASP A 549 -8.02 7.33 -8.53
CA ASP A 549 -6.92 7.90 -7.76
C ASP A 549 -6.33 9.07 -8.54
N LEU A 550 -6.21 10.24 -7.92
CA LEU A 550 -5.60 11.39 -8.55
C LEU A 550 -4.15 11.56 -8.12
N TYR A 551 -3.30 11.83 -9.10
CA TYR A 551 -1.89 12.17 -8.88
C TYR A 551 -1.64 13.60 -9.33
N PHE A 552 -1.23 14.45 -8.40
CA PHE A 552 -0.77 15.81 -8.68
C PHE A 552 0.74 15.76 -8.83
N VAL A 553 1.22 15.91 -10.04
CA VAL A 553 2.65 15.87 -10.41
C VAL A 553 3.13 17.28 -10.66
N PHE A 554 4.25 17.66 -10.06
CA PHE A 554 4.73 19.05 -10.03
C PHE A 554 5.93 19.25 -10.94
N SER A 555 6.03 20.48 -11.49
CA SER A 555 7.19 20.97 -12.26
C SER A 555 7.51 22.40 -11.85
N GLY A 556 8.80 22.74 -11.89
CA GLY A 556 9.30 24.00 -11.34
C GLY A 556 9.44 23.97 -9.82
N SER A 557 9.83 25.10 -9.23
CA SER A 557 10.09 25.22 -7.78
C SER A 557 9.71 26.61 -7.26
N GLY A 558 9.72 26.77 -5.93
CA GLY A 558 9.49 28.10 -5.33
C GLY A 558 8.02 28.52 -5.30
N TYR A 559 7.11 27.57 -5.22
CA TYR A 559 5.69 27.83 -5.00
C TYR A 559 5.09 26.86 -3.97
N GLU A 560 3.91 27.20 -3.49
CA GLU A 560 3.14 26.46 -2.50
C GLU A 560 1.73 26.20 -3.05
N MET A 561 1.13 25.08 -2.65
CA MET A 561 -0.26 24.74 -2.97
C MET A 561 -1.06 24.58 -1.68
N LYS A 562 -2.22 25.26 -1.59
CA LYS A 562 -3.11 25.20 -0.44
C LYS A 562 -4.23 24.19 -0.61
N ALA A 563 -4.91 24.26 -1.76
CA ALA A 563 -6.13 23.51 -2.00
C ALA A 563 -6.37 23.29 -3.49
N TRP A 564 -7.31 22.40 -3.79
CA TRP A 564 -7.82 22.15 -5.13
C TRP A 564 -9.30 21.78 -5.09
N ARG A 565 -10.02 22.00 -6.20
CA ARG A 565 -11.33 21.44 -6.45
C ARG A 565 -11.65 21.39 -7.94
N PHE A 566 -12.58 20.53 -8.31
CA PHE A 566 -13.17 20.54 -9.65
C PHE A 566 -14.48 21.35 -9.65
N THR A 567 -14.86 21.87 -10.81
CA THR A 567 -16.09 22.63 -10.99
C THR A 567 -16.93 22.04 -12.13
N GLY A 568 -18.28 22.11 -12.02
CA GLY A 568 -19.21 21.55 -13.00
C GLY A 568 -20.55 21.18 -12.38
N GLU A 569 -21.44 20.60 -13.17
CA GLU A 569 -22.78 20.17 -12.70
C GLU A 569 -22.75 18.79 -12.01
N GLY A 570 -21.59 18.15 -11.88
CA GLY A 570 -21.41 16.87 -11.19
C GLY A 570 -21.81 17.01 -9.70
N LYS A 571 -22.75 16.19 -9.27
CA LYS A 571 -23.06 16.03 -7.85
C LYS A 571 -22.32 14.79 -7.38
N GLY A 572 -21.28 14.96 -6.58
CA GLY A 572 -20.76 13.89 -5.74
C GLY A 572 -21.90 13.37 -4.87
N THR A 573 -22.00 12.06 -4.76
CA THR A 573 -23.03 11.41 -3.96
C THR A 573 -22.85 11.83 -2.49
N GLU A 574 -23.76 12.70 -2.01
CA GLU A 574 -23.92 12.90 -0.56
C GLU A 574 -24.56 11.62 0.01
N GLN A 575 -23.77 10.79 0.67
CA GLN A 575 -24.31 9.75 1.52
C GLN A 575 -24.76 10.34 2.85
N GLN A 576 -26.08 10.52 3.00
CA GLN A 576 -26.68 10.74 4.30
C GLN A 576 -26.65 9.42 5.09
N ALA A 577 -26.06 9.48 6.28
CA ALA A 577 -26.27 8.47 7.30
C ALA A 577 -27.74 8.43 7.70
N GLY A 578 -28.44 7.36 7.42
CA GLY A 578 -29.84 7.14 7.81
C GLY A 578 -30.17 5.67 7.72
N VAL A 579 -30.19 5.02 8.87
CA VAL A 579 -30.74 3.67 9.08
C VAL A 579 -32.24 3.70 8.78
N THR A 580 -32.71 2.96 7.79
CA THR A 580 -34.04 2.39 7.76
C THR A 580 -34.01 1.04 7.07
N ASP A 581 -34.32 0.07 7.90
CA ASP A 581 -34.66 -1.31 7.57
C ASP A 581 -35.94 -1.31 6.69
N GLU A 582 -35.85 -1.78 5.46
CA GLU A 582 -37.00 -2.31 4.73
C GLU A 582 -36.56 -3.37 3.71
N SER A 583 -37.02 -4.57 4.01
CA SER A 583 -36.96 -5.72 3.13
C SER A 583 -37.71 -5.43 1.81
N THR A 584 -37.01 -5.51 0.68
CA THR A 584 -37.69 -5.72 -0.60
C THR A 584 -37.05 -6.87 -1.39
N THR A 585 -37.91 -7.71 -1.80
CA THR A 585 -37.77 -8.93 -2.59
C THR A 585 -36.90 -8.73 -3.83
N ALA A 586 -35.98 -9.67 -4.05
CA ALA A 586 -35.16 -9.79 -5.23
C ALA A 586 -36.03 -9.97 -6.48
N GLU A 587 -35.91 -9.06 -7.43
CA GLU A 587 -36.20 -9.34 -8.84
C GLU A 587 -34.88 -9.57 -9.56
N ASP A 588 -34.81 -10.73 -10.18
CA ASP A 588 -33.71 -11.26 -10.98
C ASP A 588 -33.53 -10.41 -12.26
N THR A 589 -32.52 -9.55 -12.31
CA THR A 589 -32.00 -9.01 -13.54
C THR A 589 -30.50 -9.29 -13.60
N THR A 590 -30.16 -10.33 -14.36
CA THR A 590 -28.79 -10.60 -14.79
C THR A 590 -28.30 -9.46 -15.68
N GLU A 591 -27.71 -8.42 -15.13
CA GLU A 591 -26.85 -7.51 -15.88
C GLU A 591 -25.56 -8.26 -16.23
N ALA A 592 -25.25 -8.30 -17.53
CA ALA A 592 -23.98 -8.80 -18.02
C ALA A 592 -22.85 -7.96 -17.38
N ALA A 593 -21.97 -8.62 -16.61
CA ALA A 593 -20.84 -7.96 -15.98
C ALA A 593 -20.03 -7.20 -17.04
N ASP A 594 -19.76 -5.94 -16.79
CA ASP A 594 -18.88 -5.13 -17.64
C ASP A 594 -17.49 -5.79 -17.70
N MET A 595 -17.17 -6.33 -18.86
CA MET A 595 -15.96 -7.10 -19.12
C MET A 595 -14.69 -6.21 -19.12
N SER A 596 -14.84 -4.89 -19.08
CA SER A 596 -13.74 -3.92 -19.21
C SER A 596 -13.08 -3.50 -17.90
N LYS A 597 -13.67 -3.82 -16.72
CA LYS A 597 -13.15 -3.36 -15.43
C LYS A 597 -13.09 -4.49 -14.38
N VAL A 598 -11.95 -4.58 -13.70
CA VAL A 598 -11.81 -5.38 -12.48
C VAL A 598 -12.10 -4.48 -11.29
N THR A 599 -13.28 -4.66 -10.70
CA THR A 599 -13.68 -3.91 -9.49
C THR A 599 -13.05 -4.48 -8.22
N GLN A 600 -12.59 -5.73 -8.26
CA GLN A 600 -11.93 -6.41 -7.15
C GLN A 600 -10.67 -7.12 -7.67
N THR A 601 -9.51 -6.49 -7.47
CA THR A 601 -8.22 -6.98 -7.97
C THR A 601 -7.66 -8.15 -7.18
N THR A 602 -8.13 -8.39 -5.96
CA THR A 602 -7.69 -9.48 -5.07
C THR A 602 -8.80 -10.52 -4.91
N CYS A 603 -8.45 -11.82 -4.89
CA CYS A 603 -9.40 -12.88 -4.57
C CYS A 603 -9.86 -12.72 -3.11
N PRO A 604 -11.18 -12.64 -2.84
CA PRO A 604 -11.67 -12.57 -1.46
C PRO A 604 -11.33 -13.83 -0.67
N ASP A 605 -10.96 -13.68 0.59
CA ASP A 605 -10.59 -14.80 1.45
C ASP A 605 -11.75 -15.80 1.62
N GLU A 606 -12.98 -15.34 1.73
CA GLU A 606 -14.15 -16.22 1.85
C GLU A 606 -14.35 -17.14 0.65
N VAL A 607 -13.85 -16.78 -0.53
CA VAL A 607 -13.87 -17.63 -1.73
C VAL A 607 -12.80 -18.72 -1.66
N THR A 608 -11.74 -18.51 -0.89
CA THR A 608 -10.63 -19.45 -0.73
C THR A 608 -10.86 -20.47 0.39
N LEU A 609 -11.85 -20.23 1.26
CA LEU A 609 -12.14 -21.10 2.40
C LEU A 609 -12.97 -22.33 1.98
N ARG A 610 -12.57 -23.51 2.46
CA ARG A 610 -13.34 -24.73 2.26
C ARG A 610 -14.52 -24.76 3.21
N LYS A 611 -15.75 -24.75 2.65
CA LYS A 611 -17.01 -24.71 3.41
C LYS A 611 -17.52 -26.14 3.62
N ALA A 612 -17.99 -26.44 4.86
CA ALA A 612 -18.39 -27.80 5.25
C ALA A 612 -19.71 -28.28 4.57
N ASP A 613 -20.52 -27.36 4.13
CA ASP A 613 -21.80 -27.59 3.43
C ASP A 613 -21.66 -27.74 1.90
N ARG A 614 -20.45 -27.69 1.37
CA ARG A 614 -20.17 -27.78 -0.07
C ARG A 614 -19.38 -29.02 -0.45
N THR A 615 -19.63 -29.48 -1.66
CA THR A 615 -18.85 -30.56 -2.30
C THR A 615 -17.89 -29.91 -3.28
N TYR A 616 -16.64 -30.35 -3.27
CA TYR A 616 -15.58 -29.85 -4.15
C TYR A 616 -15.19 -30.90 -5.18
N GLY A 617 -14.61 -30.44 -6.28
CA GLY A 617 -14.13 -31.31 -7.34
C GLY A 617 -13.08 -32.33 -6.87
N THR A 618 -12.89 -33.34 -7.66
CA THR A 618 -11.89 -34.40 -7.43
C THR A 618 -10.80 -34.32 -8.48
N VAL A 619 -9.56 -34.55 -8.07
CA VAL A 619 -8.41 -34.54 -8.95
C VAL A 619 -8.03 -35.98 -9.32
N GLU A 620 -7.80 -36.23 -10.59
CA GLU A 620 -7.20 -37.50 -11.08
C GLU A 620 -6.00 -37.20 -11.97
N HIS A 621 -5.00 -38.05 -11.92
CA HIS A 621 -3.82 -37.99 -12.78
C HIS A 621 -4.00 -38.89 -13.99
N VAL A 622 -3.61 -38.37 -15.16
CA VAL A 622 -3.65 -39.13 -16.42
C VAL A 622 -2.29 -39.07 -17.12
N THR A 623 -2.05 -40.09 -17.94
CA THR A 623 -0.91 -40.13 -18.85
C THR A 623 -1.44 -40.28 -20.26
N TYR A 624 -0.97 -39.47 -21.19
CA TYR A 624 -1.29 -39.52 -22.60
C TYR A 624 0.00 -39.67 -23.44
N HIS A 625 -0.11 -40.30 -24.56
CA HIS A 625 0.99 -40.35 -25.51
C HIS A 625 1.02 -39.08 -26.35
N SER A 626 2.16 -38.39 -26.38
CA SER A 626 2.40 -37.21 -27.19
C SER A 626 3.17 -37.62 -28.46
N GLU A 627 2.53 -37.56 -29.62
CA GLU A 627 3.23 -37.76 -30.90
C GLU A 627 4.23 -36.61 -31.14
N THR A 628 3.95 -35.42 -30.64
CA THR A 628 4.81 -34.23 -30.72
C THR A 628 6.17 -34.46 -30.09
N THR A 629 6.20 -35.10 -28.94
CA THR A 629 7.44 -35.36 -28.19
C THR A 629 7.97 -36.79 -28.37
N GLY A 630 7.14 -37.72 -28.81
CA GLY A 630 7.43 -39.15 -28.83
C GLY A 630 7.49 -39.78 -27.45
N LEU A 631 6.93 -39.12 -26.42
CA LEU A 631 6.98 -39.55 -25.02
C LEU A 631 5.57 -39.61 -24.41
N ASP A 632 5.41 -40.40 -23.37
CA ASP A 632 4.23 -40.36 -22.53
C ASP A 632 4.34 -39.15 -21.58
N ARG A 633 3.26 -38.34 -21.49
CA ARG A 633 3.21 -37.09 -20.75
C ARG A 633 2.08 -37.10 -19.73
N GLY A 634 2.27 -36.38 -18.63
CA GLY A 634 1.32 -36.29 -17.53
C GLY A 634 0.41 -35.05 -17.59
N ALA A 635 -0.81 -35.22 -17.09
CA ALA A 635 -1.71 -34.11 -16.74
C ALA A 635 -2.56 -34.46 -15.53
N ASN A 636 -2.87 -33.48 -14.68
CA ASN A 636 -3.88 -33.62 -13.64
C ASN A 636 -5.20 -32.99 -14.11
N ILE A 637 -6.31 -33.66 -13.80
CA ILE A 637 -7.65 -33.26 -14.22
C ILE A 637 -8.50 -33.01 -12.98
N LEU A 638 -8.94 -31.77 -12.75
CA LEU A 638 -9.92 -31.46 -11.73
C LEU A 638 -11.32 -31.59 -12.34
N LEU A 639 -12.05 -32.59 -11.88
CA LEU A 639 -13.44 -32.83 -12.27
C LEU A 639 -14.38 -32.07 -11.33
N PRO A 640 -15.46 -31.44 -11.82
CA PRO A 640 -16.43 -30.74 -11.00
C PRO A 640 -17.19 -31.70 -10.07
N PRO A 641 -17.80 -31.20 -8.97
CA PRO A 641 -18.66 -32.01 -8.11
C PRO A 641 -19.79 -32.67 -8.92
N GLY A 642 -19.97 -33.97 -8.74
CA GLY A 642 -21.01 -34.71 -9.45
C GLY A 642 -20.77 -34.84 -10.97
N TYR A 643 -19.52 -34.83 -11.41
CA TYR A 643 -19.16 -35.07 -12.81
C TYR A 643 -19.92 -36.28 -13.41
N SER A 644 -20.51 -36.07 -14.58
CA SER A 644 -21.25 -37.11 -15.31
C SER A 644 -20.90 -37.09 -16.79
N LYS A 645 -20.80 -38.27 -17.41
CA LYS A 645 -20.59 -38.40 -18.86
C LYS A 645 -21.81 -38.00 -19.69
N ASP A 646 -22.97 -37.82 -19.06
CA ASP A 646 -24.20 -37.40 -19.71
C ASP A 646 -24.33 -35.89 -19.90
N LYS A 647 -23.41 -35.09 -19.27
CA LYS A 647 -23.38 -33.63 -19.35
C LYS A 647 -22.07 -33.19 -20.00
N LYS A 648 -22.13 -32.21 -20.90
CA LYS A 648 -20.91 -31.59 -21.46
C LYS A 648 -20.47 -30.44 -20.56
N TYR A 649 -19.17 -30.33 -20.31
CA TYR A 649 -18.55 -29.34 -19.45
C TYR A 649 -17.61 -28.43 -20.22
N PRO A 650 -17.54 -27.15 -19.92
CA PRO A 650 -16.46 -26.29 -20.36
C PRO A 650 -15.12 -26.76 -19.81
N VAL A 651 -14.02 -26.47 -20.50
CA VAL A 651 -12.68 -26.91 -20.13
C VAL A 651 -11.71 -25.75 -20.05
N LEU A 652 -11.00 -25.64 -18.91
CA LEU A 652 -9.94 -24.67 -18.64
C LEU A 652 -8.60 -25.37 -18.65
N TYR A 653 -7.67 -24.93 -19.48
CA TYR A 653 -6.26 -25.34 -19.42
C TYR A 653 -5.48 -24.35 -18.56
N PHE A 654 -4.92 -24.82 -17.42
CA PHE A 654 -4.20 -23.96 -16.49
C PHE A 654 -2.71 -24.34 -16.46
N LEU A 655 -1.88 -23.43 -16.97
CA LEU A 655 -0.49 -23.64 -17.30
C LEU A 655 0.44 -23.21 -16.14
N HIS A 656 1.41 -24.06 -15.78
CA HIS A 656 2.34 -23.82 -14.67
C HIS A 656 3.52 -22.91 -15.02
N GLY A 657 4.28 -22.45 -14.01
CA GLY A 657 5.52 -21.66 -14.15
C GLY A 657 6.73 -22.50 -14.57
N ILE A 658 7.86 -21.83 -14.84
CA ILE A 658 9.15 -22.52 -15.11
C ILE A 658 9.53 -23.41 -13.91
N PHE A 659 10.19 -24.54 -14.17
CA PHE A 659 10.52 -25.59 -13.20
C PHE A 659 9.32 -26.35 -12.60
N GLY A 660 8.09 -25.95 -12.91
CA GLY A 660 6.89 -26.66 -12.50
C GLY A 660 6.61 -27.90 -13.36
N ASP A 661 5.62 -28.66 -12.94
CA ASP A 661 5.05 -29.83 -13.61
C ASP A 661 3.52 -29.82 -13.45
N GLU A 662 2.86 -30.87 -13.89
CA GLU A 662 1.41 -31.03 -13.78
C GLU A 662 0.86 -30.98 -12.34
N TYR A 663 1.73 -31.12 -11.33
CA TYR A 663 1.33 -31.16 -9.92
C TYR A 663 1.45 -29.82 -9.22
N CYS A 664 2.32 -28.93 -9.67
CA CYS A 664 2.71 -27.75 -8.89
C CYS A 664 1.55 -26.76 -8.62
N LEU A 665 0.63 -26.56 -9.55
CA LEU A 665 -0.51 -25.65 -9.33
C LEU A 665 -1.57 -26.27 -8.43
N ILE A 666 -1.94 -27.54 -8.68
CA ILE A 666 -3.08 -28.18 -8.02
C ILE A 666 -2.73 -28.78 -6.66
N ASN A 667 -1.48 -29.21 -6.44
CA ASN A 667 -1.03 -29.79 -5.18
C ASN A 667 -0.53 -28.73 -4.18
N ASP A 668 -0.20 -27.51 -4.64
CA ASP A 668 0.05 -26.41 -3.70
C ASP A 668 -1.26 -25.93 -3.10
N GLY A 669 -1.49 -26.32 -1.85
CA GLY A 669 -2.69 -25.98 -1.11
C GLY A 669 -2.90 -24.48 -0.88
N ASN A 670 -1.86 -23.64 -1.10
CA ASN A 670 -1.98 -22.18 -1.00
C ASN A 670 -2.69 -21.56 -2.21
N ASN A 671 -2.63 -22.19 -3.38
CA ASN A 671 -3.31 -21.71 -4.59
C ASN A 671 -4.85 -21.76 -4.49
N LYS A 672 -5.42 -22.57 -3.59
CA LYS A 672 -6.86 -22.66 -3.33
C LYS A 672 -7.73 -22.88 -4.58
N ILE A 673 -7.20 -23.48 -5.62
CA ILE A 673 -7.89 -23.61 -6.92
C ILE A 673 -9.20 -24.40 -6.80
N PRO A 674 -9.26 -25.57 -6.13
CA PRO A 674 -10.52 -26.31 -5.96
C PRO A 674 -11.55 -25.54 -5.13
N GLU A 675 -11.08 -24.80 -4.11
CA GLU A 675 -11.94 -23.97 -3.24
C GLU A 675 -12.55 -22.82 -4.03
N ILE A 676 -11.74 -22.05 -4.77
CA ILE A 676 -12.18 -20.91 -5.57
C ILE A 676 -13.23 -21.34 -6.60
N ILE A 677 -12.91 -22.34 -7.40
CA ILE A 677 -13.82 -22.83 -8.42
C ILE A 677 -15.10 -23.41 -7.80
N GLY A 678 -14.96 -24.26 -6.78
CA GLY A 678 -16.09 -24.93 -6.13
C GLY A 678 -16.99 -23.95 -5.40
N ASN A 679 -16.45 -22.90 -4.76
CA ASN A 679 -17.22 -21.88 -4.09
C ASN A 679 -17.99 -21.02 -5.08
N LEU A 680 -17.35 -20.54 -6.14
CA LEU A 680 -17.98 -19.71 -7.16
C LEU A 680 -19.04 -20.49 -7.97
N SER A 681 -18.78 -21.78 -8.26
CA SER A 681 -19.78 -22.64 -8.92
C SER A 681 -21.00 -22.86 -8.03
N ALA A 682 -20.79 -23.18 -6.74
CA ALA A 682 -21.89 -23.38 -5.80
C ALA A 682 -22.74 -22.09 -5.56
N GLU A 683 -22.14 -20.92 -5.78
CA GLU A 683 -22.82 -19.62 -5.71
C GLU A 683 -23.44 -19.19 -7.05
N GLY A 684 -23.35 -20.00 -8.09
CA GLY A 684 -23.84 -19.68 -9.42
C GLY A 684 -23.09 -18.55 -10.12
N LYS A 685 -21.93 -18.17 -9.61
CA LYS A 685 -21.09 -17.09 -10.17
C LYS A 685 -20.18 -17.56 -11.30
N THR A 686 -20.00 -18.87 -11.45
CA THR A 686 -19.31 -19.50 -12.57
C THR A 686 -19.95 -20.84 -12.90
N ARG A 687 -19.58 -21.45 -14.02
CA ARG A 687 -20.08 -22.75 -14.47
C ARG A 687 -19.27 -23.88 -13.84
N ASP A 688 -19.90 -25.06 -13.66
CA ASP A 688 -19.16 -26.30 -13.42
C ASP A 688 -18.24 -26.56 -14.62
N MET A 689 -16.96 -26.75 -14.38
CA MET A 689 -15.95 -26.90 -15.43
C MET A 689 -14.96 -28.03 -15.12
N ILE A 690 -14.32 -28.53 -16.13
CA ILE A 690 -13.14 -29.41 -16.03
C ILE A 690 -11.91 -28.51 -16.12
N VAL A 691 -10.93 -28.72 -15.21
CA VAL A 691 -9.64 -28.00 -15.30
C VAL A 691 -8.52 -28.98 -15.57
N VAL A 692 -7.72 -28.69 -16.57
CA VAL A 692 -6.59 -29.52 -17.00
C VAL A 692 -5.30 -28.80 -16.61
N PHE A 693 -4.45 -29.47 -15.83
CA PHE A 693 -3.12 -29.00 -15.43
C PHE A 693 -2.08 -29.85 -16.15
N PRO A 694 -1.59 -29.45 -17.33
CA PRO A 694 -0.62 -30.23 -18.08
C PRO A 694 0.81 -30.02 -17.58
N ASN A 695 1.69 -30.95 -17.84
CA ASN A 695 3.12 -30.67 -17.85
C ASN A 695 3.47 -29.94 -19.15
N MET A 696 3.90 -28.68 -19.07
CA MET A 696 4.19 -27.88 -20.26
C MET A 696 5.58 -28.14 -20.87
N TYR A 697 6.47 -28.88 -20.21
CA TYR A 697 7.82 -29.06 -20.70
C TYR A 697 7.86 -30.09 -21.83
N ALA A 698 7.46 -29.68 -23.05
CA ALA A 698 7.27 -30.55 -24.22
C ALA A 698 8.60 -30.87 -24.94
N THR A 699 9.49 -31.59 -24.27
CA THR A 699 10.78 -32.08 -24.79
C THR A 699 10.67 -33.49 -25.35
N SER A 700 11.42 -33.81 -26.41
CA SER A 700 11.63 -35.18 -26.91
C SER A 700 12.82 -35.88 -26.25
N ASP A 701 13.61 -35.19 -25.42
CA ASP A 701 14.69 -35.78 -24.65
C ASP A 701 14.27 -35.94 -23.17
N PRO A 702 14.03 -37.15 -22.69
CA PRO A 702 13.58 -37.39 -21.33
C PRO A 702 14.60 -37.00 -20.25
N ASN A 703 15.84 -36.69 -20.63
CA ASN A 703 16.89 -36.25 -19.72
C ASN A 703 17.05 -34.72 -19.68
N GLN A 704 16.45 -34.00 -20.61
CA GLN A 704 16.49 -32.55 -20.62
C GLN A 704 15.73 -32.00 -19.43
N LYS A 705 16.30 -31.00 -18.79
CA LYS A 705 15.69 -30.30 -17.61
C LYS A 705 15.55 -28.83 -17.87
N PRO A 706 14.52 -28.20 -17.29
CA PRO A 706 14.38 -26.77 -17.36
C PRO A 706 15.60 -26.04 -16.77
N ALA A 707 16.02 -24.95 -17.41
CA ALA A 707 17.09 -24.07 -16.97
C ALA A 707 16.87 -22.67 -17.57
N PHE A 708 17.64 -21.70 -17.10
CA PHE A 708 17.61 -20.33 -17.63
C PHE A 708 18.56 -20.16 -18.81
N ASP A 709 18.32 -20.92 -19.88
CA ASP A 709 19.00 -20.76 -21.15
C ASP A 709 18.06 -21.09 -22.34
N ALA A 710 18.40 -20.60 -23.52
CA ALA A 710 17.53 -20.70 -24.69
C ALA A 710 17.19 -22.15 -25.10
N ALA A 711 18.12 -23.11 -24.93
CA ALA A 711 17.89 -24.51 -25.28
C ALA A 711 16.94 -25.19 -24.29
N ALA A 712 17.01 -24.81 -23.01
CA ALA A 712 16.15 -25.34 -21.96
C ALA A 712 14.78 -24.66 -21.92
N VAL A 713 14.62 -23.48 -22.52
CA VAL A 713 13.32 -22.78 -22.66
C VAL A 713 12.53 -23.29 -23.86
N ALA A 714 13.19 -23.69 -24.94
CA ALA A 714 12.57 -24.15 -26.19
C ALA A 714 11.48 -25.24 -26.04
N PRO A 715 11.57 -26.21 -25.11
CA PRO A 715 10.48 -27.14 -24.85
C PRO A 715 9.17 -26.50 -24.37
N TYR A 716 9.21 -25.36 -23.65
CA TYR A 716 7.99 -24.61 -23.31
C TYR A 716 7.38 -24.01 -24.57
N ASP A 717 8.20 -23.44 -25.47
CA ASP A 717 7.74 -22.89 -26.75
C ASP A 717 7.12 -23.98 -27.67
N ASN A 718 7.53 -25.24 -27.52
CA ASN A 718 6.97 -26.37 -28.24
C ASN A 718 5.62 -26.87 -27.69
N PHE A 719 5.23 -26.42 -26.50
CA PHE A 719 3.99 -26.88 -25.84
C PHE A 719 2.73 -26.59 -26.65
N ILE A 720 2.70 -25.54 -27.45
CA ILE A 720 1.57 -25.28 -28.37
C ILE A 720 1.27 -26.47 -29.28
N ASN A 721 2.31 -27.18 -29.79
CA ASN A 721 2.15 -28.34 -30.65
C ASN A 721 1.60 -29.54 -29.87
N ASP A 722 2.13 -29.80 -28.69
CA ASP A 722 1.66 -30.90 -27.82
C ASP A 722 0.21 -30.66 -27.36
N LEU A 723 -0.10 -29.42 -26.93
CA LEU A 723 -1.45 -29.05 -26.50
C LEU A 723 -2.48 -29.29 -27.61
N VAL A 724 -2.19 -28.79 -28.82
CA VAL A 724 -3.17 -28.78 -29.92
C VAL A 724 -3.28 -30.15 -30.59
N ASN A 725 -2.16 -30.87 -30.79
CA ASN A 725 -2.16 -32.12 -31.56
C ASN A 725 -2.42 -33.34 -30.69
N ASP A 726 -2.07 -33.29 -29.41
CA ASP A 726 -2.07 -34.48 -28.55
C ASP A 726 -3.01 -34.33 -27.34
N LEU A 727 -2.84 -33.28 -26.50
CA LEU A 727 -3.57 -33.15 -25.23
C LEU A 727 -5.04 -32.83 -25.43
N ILE A 728 -5.39 -31.78 -26.23
CA ILE A 728 -6.79 -31.43 -26.49
C ILE A 728 -7.56 -32.63 -27.06
N PRO A 729 -7.10 -33.33 -28.10
CA PRO A 729 -7.75 -34.57 -28.62
C PRO A 729 -7.89 -35.65 -27.56
N TYR A 730 -6.88 -35.82 -26.70
CA TYR A 730 -6.95 -36.80 -25.60
C TYR A 730 -8.06 -36.44 -24.60
N ILE A 731 -8.13 -35.19 -24.16
CA ILE A 731 -9.17 -34.70 -23.22
C ILE A 731 -10.57 -34.84 -23.82
N GLU A 732 -10.77 -34.46 -25.08
CA GLU A 732 -12.05 -34.59 -25.78
C GLU A 732 -12.50 -36.05 -25.97
N SER A 733 -11.55 -36.95 -26.11
CA SER A 733 -11.85 -38.38 -26.30
C SER A 733 -12.17 -39.10 -24.99
N ASN A 734 -11.62 -38.64 -23.87
CA ASN A 734 -11.69 -39.37 -22.58
C ASN A 734 -12.67 -38.71 -21.58
N TYR A 735 -12.94 -37.41 -21.75
CA TYR A 735 -13.78 -36.61 -20.84
C TYR A 735 -14.99 -36.06 -21.57
N SER A 736 -16.06 -35.77 -20.82
CA SER A 736 -17.26 -35.18 -21.37
C SER A 736 -17.15 -33.68 -21.46
N VAL A 737 -16.16 -33.16 -22.19
CA VAL A 737 -15.96 -31.73 -22.45
C VAL A 737 -16.76 -31.27 -23.67
N SER A 738 -17.11 -29.99 -23.69
CA SER A 738 -17.59 -29.29 -24.90
C SER A 738 -16.40 -29.11 -25.84
N THR A 739 -16.67 -29.26 -27.14
CA THR A 739 -15.67 -29.02 -28.21
C THR A 739 -15.79 -27.62 -28.80
N GLU A 740 -16.82 -26.87 -28.39
CA GLU A 740 -17.06 -25.50 -28.85
C GLU A 740 -15.99 -24.54 -28.29
N LYS A 741 -15.56 -23.59 -29.10
CA LYS A 741 -14.60 -22.56 -28.70
C LYS A 741 -15.07 -21.80 -27.47
N GLU A 742 -16.35 -21.46 -27.40
CA GLU A 742 -16.99 -20.69 -26.31
C GLU A 742 -16.84 -21.35 -24.96
N ASP A 743 -16.63 -22.66 -24.93
CA ASP A 743 -16.47 -23.48 -23.73
C ASP A 743 -15.02 -23.92 -23.50
N ARG A 744 -14.05 -23.34 -24.20
CA ARG A 744 -12.63 -23.63 -24.00
C ARG A 744 -11.87 -22.36 -23.64
N ALA A 745 -11.11 -22.42 -22.53
CA ALA A 745 -10.30 -21.31 -22.05
C ALA A 745 -8.87 -21.80 -21.70
N ILE A 746 -7.93 -20.85 -21.72
CA ILE A 746 -6.53 -21.06 -21.35
C ILE A 746 -6.09 -19.94 -20.42
N ILE A 747 -5.44 -20.29 -19.32
CA ILE A 747 -4.80 -19.36 -18.39
C ILE A 747 -3.49 -19.94 -17.92
N GLY A 748 -2.53 -19.08 -17.56
CA GLY A 748 -1.26 -19.57 -17.05
C GLY A 748 -0.58 -18.59 -16.12
N PHE A 749 0.34 -19.14 -15.31
CA PHE A 749 1.15 -18.39 -14.37
C PHE A 749 2.62 -18.39 -14.81
N SER A 750 3.29 -17.22 -14.74
CA SER A 750 4.72 -17.10 -15.03
C SER A 750 5.05 -17.57 -16.47
N MET A 751 5.86 -18.60 -16.64
CA MET A 751 6.12 -19.25 -17.93
C MET A 751 4.81 -19.70 -18.61
N GLY A 752 3.85 -20.25 -17.83
CA GLY A 752 2.53 -20.59 -18.32
C GLY A 752 1.72 -19.38 -18.77
N GLY A 753 1.89 -18.20 -18.13
CA GLY A 753 1.29 -16.94 -18.56
C GLY A 753 1.84 -16.47 -19.91
N ARG A 754 3.15 -16.58 -20.12
CA ARG A 754 3.79 -16.34 -21.42
C ARG A 754 3.22 -17.25 -22.49
N GLU A 755 3.15 -18.58 -22.21
CA GLU A 755 2.65 -19.56 -23.17
C GLU A 755 1.16 -19.41 -23.45
N SER A 756 0.36 -19.06 -22.43
CA SER A 756 -1.08 -18.82 -22.67
C SER A 756 -1.35 -17.64 -23.62
N LEU A 757 -0.55 -16.57 -23.52
CA LEU A 757 -0.61 -15.46 -24.48
C LEU A 757 -0.16 -15.90 -25.87
N PHE A 758 0.99 -16.58 -25.96
CA PHE A 758 1.52 -17.07 -27.23
C PHE A 758 0.54 -18.00 -27.94
N ILE A 759 0.00 -18.98 -27.23
CA ILE A 759 -0.95 -19.96 -27.76
C ILE A 759 -2.25 -19.28 -28.16
N GLY A 760 -2.80 -18.41 -27.29
CA GLY A 760 -4.07 -17.73 -27.53
C GLY A 760 -4.04 -16.77 -28.72
N VAL A 761 -2.94 -16.04 -28.92
CA VAL A 761 -2.75 -15.16 -30.08
C VAL A 761 -2.57 -15.95 -31.38
N ASN A 762 -1.85 -17.08 -31.35
CA ASN A 762 -1.61 -17.91 -32.55
C ASN A 762 -2.75 -18.88 -32.88
N ARG A 763 -3.59 -19.23 -31.89
CA ARG A 763 -4.74 -20.15 -32.05
C ARG A 763 -6.02 -19.55 -31.49
N PRO A 764 -6.40 -18.37 -31.96
CA PRO A 764 -7.62 -17.68 -31.51
C PRO A 764 -8.91 -18.45 -31.86
N ASP A 765 -8.81 -19.42 -32.79
CA ASP A 765 -9.86 -20.33 -33.14
C ASP A 765 -10.22 -21.35 -32.05
N LEU A 766 -9.32 -21.57 -31.08
CA LEU A 766 -9.50 -22.61 -30.07
C LEU A 766 -10.03 -22.09 -28.74
N PHE A 767 -9.72 -20.84 -28.37
CA PHE A 767 -10.00 -20.33 -27.01
C PHE A 767 -10.87 -19.09 -27.02
N SER A 768 -11.97 -19.12 -26.27
CA SER A 768 -12.83 -17.95 -26.06
C SER A 768 -12.26 -16.98 -25.04
N CYS A 769 -11.52 -17.50 -24.04
CA CYS A 769 -10.90 -16.68 -23.00
C CYS A 769 -9.42 -17.06 -22.83
N ILE A 770 -8.57 -16.05 -22.75
CA ILE A 770 -7.11 -16.15 -22.63
C ILE A 770 -6.67 -15.34 -21.43
N GLY A 771 -5.93 -15.96 -20.49
CA GLY A 771 -5.46 -15.31 -19.28
C GLY A 771 -3.96 -15.49 -19.05
N ALA A 772 -3.29 -14.44 -18.62
CA ALA A 772 -1.88 -14.49 -18.23
C ALA A 772 -1.67 -13.85 -16.87
N ILE A 773 -1.21 -14.64 -15.92
CA ILE A 773 -0.88 -14.21 -14.56
C ILE A 773 0.62 -14.10 -14.45
N SER A 774 1.13 -12.90 -14.15
CA SER A 774 2.57 -12.63 -14.02
C SER A 774 3.41 -13.24 -15.17
N PRO A 775 3.05 -13.00 -16.46
CA PRO A 775 3.71 -13.66 -17.59
C PRO A 775 5.21 -13.40 -17.61
N ALA A 776 5.98 -14.48 -17.85
CA ALA A 776 7.44 -14.46 -17.90
C ALA A 776 7.97 -13.67 -19.10
N PRO A 777 9.26 -13.17 -19.07
CA PRO A 777 9.92 -12.55 -20.21
C PRO A 777 10.06 -13.52 -21.39
N GLY A 778 10.16 -12.96 -22.60
CA GLY A 778 10.48 -13.71 -23.81
C GLY A 778 9.30 -14.05 -24.73
N LEU A 779 8.11 -13.53 -24.46
CA LEU A 779 7.02 -13.52 -25.44
C LEU A 779 7.43 -12.64 -26.63
N THR A 780 7.90 -11.44 -26.36
CA THR A 780 8.55 -10.54 -27.33
C THR A 780 10.05 -10.44 -27.04
N PRO A 781 10.89 -9.93 -27.97
CA PRO A 781 12.33 -9.77 -27.71
C PRO A 781 12.60 -8.99 -26.44
N ALA A 782 13.37 -9.57 -25.54
CA ALA A 782 13.60 -9.00 -24.21
C ALA A 782 14.98 -9.38 -23.67
N LYS A 783 15.39 -8.70 -22.61
CA LYS A 783 16.57 -9.05 -21.83
C LYS A 783 16.23 -8.94 -20.34
N ASP A 784 16.47 -10.01 -19.60
CA ASP A 784 16.38 -10.04 -18.15
C ASP A 784 17.75 -10.23 -17.48
N TRP A 785 17.75 -10.53 -16.19
CA TRP A 785 18.97 -10.76 -15.43
C TRP A 785 19.67 -12.09 -15.80
N ALA A 786 18.93 -13.05 -16.33
CA ALA A 786 19.42 -14.40 -16.63
C ALA A 786 19.90 -14.51 -18.10
N MET A 787 19.14 -13.97 -19.04
CA MET A 787 19.43 -14.15 -20.46
C MET A 787 18.84 -13.07 -21.38
N THR A 788 19.23 -13.10 -22.64
CA THR A 788 18.58 -12.37 -23.73
C THR A 788 17.59 -13.31 -24.42
N HIS A 789 16.34 -12.92 -24.49
CA HIS A 789 15.26 -13.64 -25.14
C HIS A 789 15.10 -13.14 -26.58
N PRO A 790 15.14 -14.02 -27.59
CA PRO A 790 14.87 -13.63 -28.97
C PRO A 790 13.40 -13.23 -29.22
N GLY A 791 12.50 -13.65 -28.29
CA GLY A 791 11.05 -13.54 -28.45
C GLY A 791 10.46 -14.72 -29.23
N GLN A 792 9.25 -15.14 -28.83
CA GLN A 792 8.44 -16.11 -29.61
C GLN A 792 7.76 -15.40 -30.77
N MET A 793 7.52 -14.09 -30.65
CA MET A 793 6.96 -13.20 -31.68
C MET A 793 7.56 -11.80 -31.58
N GLN A 794 7.38 -10.99 -32.62
CA GLN A 794 7.76 -9.57 -32.56
C GLN A 794 6.67 -8.76 -31.83
N GLU A 795 7.01 -7.59 -31.28
CA GLU A 795 6.05 -6.70 -30.63
C GLU A 795 4.81 -6.41 -31.51
N SER A 796 5.02 -6.16 -32.81
CA SER A 796 3.93 -5.89 -33.77
C SER A 796 3.03 -7.11 -34.08
N GLU A 797 3.45 -8.31 -33.67
CA GLU A 797 2.72 -9.56 -33.85
C GLU A 797 1.88 -9.93 -32.61
N LEU A 798 2.10 -9.27 -31.47
CA LEU A 798 1.28 -9.47 -30.26
C LEU A 798 -0.11 -8.83 -30.46
N LYS A 799 -0.91 -9.42 -31.34
CA LYS A 799 -2.28 -9.06 -31.66
C LYS A 799 -3.00 -10.19 -32.38
N ILE A 800 -4.32 -10.22 -32.26
CA ILE A 800 -5.16 -11.17 -32.96
C ILE A 800 -5.66 -10.50 -34.24
N THR A 801 -5.20 -10.97 -35.38
CA THR A 801 -5.56 -10.42 -36.70
C THR A 801 -6.82 -11.04 -37.28
N ASP A 802 -7.22 -12.21 -36.82
CA ASP A 802 -8.48 -12.87 -37.21
C ASP A 802 -9.65 -12.32 -36.38
N THR A 803 -10.29 -11.28 -36.92
CA THR A 803 -11.40 -10.58 -36.26
C THR A 803 -12.64 -11.46 -36.09
N ALA A 804 -12.76 -12.56 -36.85
CA ALA A 804 -13.86 -13.53 -36.69
C ALA A 804 -13.67 -14.41 -35.45
N ASN A 805 -12.44 -14.50 -34.97
CA ASN A 805 -12.03 -15.33 -33.83
C ASN A 805 -11.47 -14.52 -32.65
N LEU A 806 -11.91 -13.28 -32.46
CA LEU A 806 -11.54 -12.51 -31.27
C LEU A 806 -11.99 -13.26 -29.99
N PRO A 807 -11.17 -13.30 -28.94
CA PRO A 807 -11.57 -13.86 -27.65
C PRO A 807 -12.59 -12.94 -26.98
N LYS A 808 -13.48 -13.52 -26.16
CA LYS A 808 -14.37 -12.76 -25.27
C LYS A 808 -13.59 -12.05 -24.17
N LEU A 809 -12.52 -12.67 -23.70
CA LEU A 809 -11.62 -12.15 -22.67
C LEU A 809 -10.17 -12.41 -23.06
N LEU A 810 -9.38 -11.37 -23.13
CA LEU A 810 -7.91 -11.42 -23.09
C LEU A 810 -7.47 -10.67 -21.84
N MET A 811 -6.89 -11.36 -20.87
CA MET A 811 -6.55 -10.81 -19.57
C MET A 811 -5.07 -10.96 -19.27
N VAL A 812 -4.44 -9.89 -18.81
CA VAL A 812 -3.09 -9.91 -18.25
C VAL A 812 -3.14 -9.28 -16.87
N CYS A 813 -2.57 -9.94 -15.88
CA CYS A 813 -2.38 -9.38 -14.55
C CYS A 813 -1.03 -9.77 -13.97
N CYS A 814 -0.55 -9.01 -12.98
CA CYS A 814 0.63 -9.36 -12.19
C CYS A 814 0.51 -8.82 -10.77
N GLY A 815 1.36 -9.31 -9.88
CA GLY A 815 1.50 -8.72 -8.56
C GLY A 815 2.26 -7.39 -8.62
N THR A 816 1.82 -6.38 -7.86
CA THR A 816 2.54 -5.09 -7.78
C THR A 816 3.94 -5.23 -7.20
N ASN A 817 4.20 -6.32 -6.47
CA ASN A 817 5.48 -6.64 -5.85
C ASN A 817 6.24 -7.74 -6.60
N ASP A 818 5.81 -8.12 -7.79
CA ASP A 818 6.40 -9.23 -8.53
C ASP A 818 7.86 -8.95 -8.89
N SER A 819 8.76 -9.47 -8.04
CA SER A 819 10.20 -9.28 -8.15
C SER A 819 10.87 -10.26 -9.14
N VAL A 820 10.15 -11.30 -9.57
CA VAL A 820 10.66 -12.35 -10.46
C VAL A 820 10.55 -11.93 -11.93
N VAL A 821 9.36 -11.54 -12.36
CA VAL A 821 9.13 -11.10 -13.75
C VAL A 821 9.19 -9.58 -13.91
N GLY A 822 9.23 -8.82 -12.81
CA GLY A 822 9.42 -7.38 -12.85
C GLY A 822 8.40 -6.66 -13.74
N ARG A 823 8.88 -5.87 -14.70
CA ARG A 823 8.04 -5.07 -15.61
C ARG A 823 7.57 -5.79 -16.87
N PHE A 824 7.90 -7.06 -17.07
CA PHE A 824 7.54 -7.74 -18.32
C PHE A 824 6.01 -7.87 -18.53
N PRO A 825 5.18 -8.20 -17.53
CA PRO A 825 3.73 -8.21 -17.69
C PRO A 825 3.18 -6.86 -18.14
N LEU A 826 3.65 -5.76 -17.56
CA LEU A 826 3.29 -4.39 -17.93
C LEU A 826 3.75 -4.07 -19.36
N SER A 827 4.95 -4.51 -19.78
CA SER A 827 5.42 -4.28 -21.15
C SER A 827 4.54 -4.98 -22.20
N TYR A 828 3.98 -6.15 -21.89
CA TYR A 828 3.03 -6.81 -22.79
C TYR A 828 1.69 -6.06 -22.87
N HIS A 829 1.22 -5.51 -21.77
CA HIS A 829 0.08 -4.59 -21.76
C HIS A 829 0.36 -3.37 -22.65
N GLU A 830 1.49 -2.66 -22.45
CA GLU A 830 1.89 -1.50 -23.25
C GLU A 830 2.02 -1.83 -24.76
N ILE A 831 2.55 -3.01 -25.10
CA ILE A 831 2.65 -3.47 -26.50
C ILE A 831 1.26 -3.77 -27.08
N MET A 832 0.37 -4.39 -26.32
CA MET A 832 -0.99 -4.68 -26.77
C MET A 832 -1.80 -3.39 -26.94
N GLU A 833 -1.65 -2.38 -26.07
CA GLU A 833 -2.24 -1.06 -26.26
C GLU A 833 -1.73 -0.39 -27.55
N LYS A 834 -0.42 -0.38 -27.75
CA LYS A 834 0.20 0.13 -29.00
C LYS A 834 -0.30 -0.59 -30.26
N ASN A 835 -0.65 -1.86 -30.15
CA ASN A 835 -1.21 -2.68 -31.24
C ASN A 835 -2.74 -2.61 -31.32
N GLU A 836 -3.40 -1.74 -30.54
CA GLU A 836 -4.86 -1.56 -30.49
C GLU A 836 -5.63 -2.85 -30.12
N VAL A 837 -5.03 -3.68 -29.24
CA VAL A 837 -5.63 -4.95 -28.81
C VAL A 837 -6.51 -4.69 -27.59
N VAL A 838 -7.80 -4.99 -27.72
CA VAL A 838 -8.71 -4.94 -26.55
C VAL A 838 -8.37 -6.06 -25.59
N HIS A 839 -7.97 -5.70 -24.37
CA HIS A 839 -7.61 -6.63 -23.33
C HIS A 839 -7.87 -6.04 -21.95
N LEU A 840 -7.94 -6.88 -20.94
CA LEU A 840 -8.06 -6.50 -19.54
C LEU A 840 -6.69 -6.52 -18.90
N TRP A 841 -6.26 -5.39 -18.38
CA TRP A 841 -5.06 -5.27 -17.55
C TRP A 841 -5.42 -4.88 -16.13
N TYR A 842 -4.79 -5.51 -15.15
CA TYR A 842 -4.81 -5.05 -13.76
C TYR A 842 -3.65 -5.61 -12.95
N GLU A 843 -3.29 -4.91 -11.90
CA GLU A 843 -2.30 -5.35 -10.93
C GLU A 843 -2.98 -5.88 -9.67
N VAL A 844 -2.41 -6.95 -9.10
CA VAL A 844 -2.87 -7.54 -7.84
C VAL A 844 -2.10 -6.88 -6.71
N PRO A 845 -2.74 -6.03 -5.90
CA PRO A 845 -2.06 -5.26 -4.87
C PRO A 845 -1.33 -6.17 -3.86
N GLY A 846 -0.07 -5.81 -3.56
CA GLY A 846 0.74 -6.52 -2.59
C GLY A 846 1.23 -7.90 -2.98
N ALA A 847 0.72 -8.49 -4.06
CA ALA A 847 1.16 -9.81 -4.49
C ALA A 847 2.58 -9.76 -5.09
N ASP A 848 3.40 -10.73 -4.72
CA ASP A 848 4.66 -11.05 -5.38
C ASP A 848 4.40 -12.15 -6.44
N HIS A 849 5.44 -12.80 -6.94
CA HIS A 849 5.35 -13.95 -7.83
C HIS A 849 4.89 -15.21 -7.08
N ASN A 850 3.67 -15.21 -6.57
CA ASN A 850 3.20 -16.17 -5.57
C ASN A 850 1.73 -16.57 -5.74
N ASP A 851 1.24 -17.37 -4.79
CA ASP A 851 -0.13 -17.88 -4.72
C ASP A 851 -1.20 -16.77 -4.66
N GLN A 852 -0.92 -15.59 -4.10
CA GLN A 852 -1.86 -14.47 -4.09
C GLN A 852 -2.13 -13.95 -5.51
N ALA A 853 -1.10 -13.83 -6.35
CA ALA A 853 -1.26 -13.48 -7.76
C ALA A 853 -2.07 -14.57 -8.51
N ILE A 854 -1.76 -15.85 -8.25
CA ILE A 854 -2.46 -16.99 -8.86
C ILE A 854 -3.95 -16.98 -8.49
N ARG A 855 -4.29 -16.86 -7.19
CA ARG A 855 -5.68 -16.82 -6.71
C ARG A 855 -6.46 -15.67 -7.32
N SER A 856 -5.88 -14.49 -7.33
CA SER A 856 -6.55 -13.27 -7.82
C SER A 856 -6.74 -13.29 -9.33
N GLY A 857 -5.74 -13.76 -10.07
CA GLY A 857 -5.84 -13.95 -11.51
C GLY A 857 -6.92 -14.99 -11.87
N LEU A 858 -6.89 -16.16 -11.23
CA LEU A 858 -7.90 -17.20 -11.46
C LEU A 858 -9.32 -16.69 -11.11
N TYR A 859 -9.49 -16.07 -9.95
CA TYR A 859 -10.78 -15.52 -9.49
C TYR A 859 -11.39 -14.57 -10.52
N ASN A 860 -10.62 -13.58 -10.95
CA ASN A 860 -11.09 -12.59 -11.92
C ASN A 860 -11.33 -13.18 -13.31
N PHE A 861 -10.55 -14.18 -13.71
CA PHE A 861 -10.69 -14.86 -14.98
C PHE A 861 -11.99 -15.68 -15.07
N ILE A 862 -12.24 -16.54 -14.08
CA ILE A 862 -13.42 -17.44 -14.12
C ILE A 862 -14.74 -16.71 -13.86
N LEU A 863 -14.74 -15.55 -13.21
CA LEU A 863 -15.92 -14.69 -13.07
C LEU A 863 -16.35 -14.06 -14.41
N ARG A 864 -15.45 -13.99 -15.39
CA ARG A 864 -15.68 -13.35 -16.70
C ARG A 864 -15.80 -14.33 -17.85
N TRP A 865 -15.52 -15.58 -17.59
CA TRP A 865 -15.72 -16.69 -18.52
C TRP A 865 -17.03 -17.44 -18.20
#